data_b8dfe54bcf9440d750a6cef5f2bb1936
#
_entry.id   b8dfe54bcf9440d750a6cef5f2bb1936
#
_cell.length_a   1.000
_cell.length_b   1.000
_cell.length_c   1.000
_cell.angle_alpha   90.00
_cell.angle_beta   90.00
_cell.angle_gamma   90.00
#
_symmetry.space_group_name_H-M   'P 1'
#
loop_
_entity.id
_entity.type
_entity.pdbx_description
1 polymer ?
#
loop_
_entity_poly.entity_id
_entity_poly.type
_entity_poly.pdbx_seq_one_letter_code
_entity_poly.pdbx_strand_id
1 'polypeptide(L)'
;MDIKLDPSQDDLPLMANTSHTLVKHYVLDLDVDFKSQIIEGTIVLFFESGSRFKKQSSSTEETCQSESNEACKFRMPEACHIPVTNTRTFSSKMGYNDFTVCGKGEKDTSGKDGNHDNREQASGISSSKYCCDTGNHESEDFLLVLDCCDLSVLKVEEVDVAAVPGIEKFTKSPKLTVVSEELRNQIIHELVTLPADRWREQLDYYARCSQAPGCGELLFDTDAWSLQIRKTGAQTASDFPHAIRIRYRTKPQGRSVTWTSDQSGRPCVYTMGSPINNRALFPCQEPPVAMSTWQATVRAAACFVVLMSGENSAKPTQLQEGCSSWHYYVTMPMPASTVTIAVGSWTEMKPETCSSHDLATERSFSPSEADFRYVGVCGHMEYPCRFQIASATTQEIIPHRVFAPVCLRGACQETLLRLIPPCLSAAHSVLGTHPFSRLDVLIVPANFPSLGMARPNKEKTGHVSDSGSSVIKHGLNPEKVFMQVHYLKGYFLLWFLAKRLGDDAYFSFLRKFVHTFHGQLILSQDFLQMLLENIPEEKRLDLSVENIFRDWLESSGIPQPLLRERQAGAECGLARQVSAEVAKWIRVNRRPRKRKRRETEEVFEKLLPDQLVLLLECLLERKTLNPRTLQSLERTYHLPEQDAEVRHRWCELIVKHRYTKAYKDVERFLQEDQAMGIYLYGELMLSEDAGQQQVARRCFKLTREQMDRSSAEVVAEMLF
;
A
#
# COMPACT_ATOMS: atom_id res chain seq x y z
N MET A 1 19.46 -2.45 25.14
CA MET A 1 20.28 -2.29 23.89
C MET A 1 19.31 -1.94 22.82
N ASP A 2 19.33 -0.69 22.38
CA ASP A 2 18.54 -0.26 21.25
C ASP A 2 19.09 -0.97 20.01
N ILE A 3 18.32 -1.90 19.47
CA ILE A 3 18.66 -2.54 18.20
C ILE A 3 18.53 -1.44 17.15
N LYS A 4 19.66 -0.94 16.70
CA LYS A 4 19.71 0.05 15.62
C LYS A 4 19.38 -0.70 14.33
N LEU A 5 18.10 -0.69 13.95
CA LEU A 5 17.65 -1.25 12.68
C LEU A 5 18.25 -0.42 11.54
N ASP A 6 18.77 -1.12 10.54
CA ASP A 6 19.18 -0.52 9.29
C ASP A 6 17.99 -0.57 8.32
N PRO A 7 17.35 0.57 8.00
CA PRO A 7 16.17 0.58 7.12
C PRO A 7 16.44 0.04 5.71
N SER A 8 17.69 0.01 5.28
CA SER A 8 18.08 -0.54 3.97
C SER A 8 18.14 -2.06 3.95
N GLN A 9 18.29 -2.69 5.13
CA GLN A 9 18.50 -4.13 5.27
C GLN A 9 17.43 -4.83 6.08
N ASP A 10 16.85 -4.15 7.05
CA ASP A 10 15.89 -4.73 7.99
C ASP A 10 14.45 -4.34 7.65
N ASP A 11 13.53 -5.27 7.83
CA ASP A 11 12.10 -4.96 7.82
C ASP A 11 11.73 -4.12 9.05
N LEU A 12 10.83 -3.14 8.87
CA LEU A 12 10.33 -2.36 9.99
C LEU A 12 9.57 -3.26 10.98
N PRO A 13 9.77 -3.07 12.29
CA PRO A 13 9.10 -3.88 13.28
C PRO A 13 7.60 -3.51 13.36
N LEU A 14 6.76 -4.50 13.55
CA LEU A 14 5.37 -4.34 13.95
C LEU A 14 5.31 -4.46 15.47
N MET A 15 5.05 -3.34 16.16
CA MET A 15 5.13 -3.26 17.62
C MET A 15 3.79 -3.47 18.31
N ALA A 16 2.68 -3.14 17.65
CA ALA A 16 1.35 -3.19 18.25
C ALA A 16 0.94 -4.60 18.70
N ASN A 17 0.49 -4.72 19.95
CA ASN A 17 0.06 -5.99 20.56
C ASN A 17 -1.40 -6.33 20.23
N THR A 18 -1.68 -6.70 18.99
CA THR A 18 -3.02 -6.97 18.45
C THR A 18 -3.68 -8.27 18.97
N SER A 19 -2.95 -9.11 19.69
CA SER A 19 -3.48 -10.36 20.26
C SER A 19 -4.45 -10.16 21.43
N HIS A 20 -4.39 -9.02 22.11
CA HIS A 20 -5.18 -8.74 23.32
C HIS A 20 -6.29 -7.74 23.08
N THR A 21 -6.04 -6.73 22.24
CA THR A 21 -6.97 -5.65 21.92
C THR A 21 -6.88 -5.29 20.46
N LEU A 22 -8.02 -5.02 19.83
CA LEU A 22 -8.09 -4.49 18.46
C LEU A 22 -8.78 -3.15 18.45
N VAL A 23 -8.19 -2.17 17.80
CA VAL A 23 -8.87 -0.91 17.49
C VAL A 23 -9.92 -1.18 16.45
N LYS A 24 -11.17 -0.86 16.75
CA LYS A 24 -12.31 -0.98 15.83
C LYS A 24 -12.62 0.31 15.11
N HIS A 25 -12.37 1.43 15.78
CA HIS A 25 -12.64 2.73 15.19
C HIS A 25 -11.64 3.79 15.65
N TYR A 26 -11.20 4.61 14.71
CA TYR A 26 -10.38 5.80 14.96
C TYR A 26 -11.21 7.06 14.72
N VAL A 27 -11.14 8.02 15.64
CA VAL A 27 -11.64 9.38 15.41
C VAL A 27 -10.46 10.35 15.43
N LEU A 28 -10.15 10.94 14.27
CA LEU A 28 -9.07 11.89 14.12
C LEU A 28 -9.63 13.33 14.08
N ASP A 29 -9.01 14.22 14.78
CA ASP A 29 -9.31 15.66 14.79
C ASP A 29 -8.00 16.42 14.62
N LEU A 30 -7.72 16.93 13.40
CA LEU A 30 -6.41 17.34 12.94
C LEU A 30 -6.41 18.76 12.40
N ASP A 31 -5.38 19.52 12.75
CA ASP A 31 -5.05 20.84 12.21
C ASP A 31 -3.77 20.74 11.36
N VAL A 32 -3.85 21.25 10.12
CA VAL A 32 -2.72 21.24 9.17
C VAL A 32 -2.13 22.64 9.07
N ASP A 33 -0.91 22.81 9.59
CA ASP A 33 -0.19 24.09 9.55
C ASP A 33 0.98 24.06 8.57
N PHE A 34 0.83 24.76 7.45
CA PHE A 34 1.87 24.90 6.42
C PHE A 34 3.06 25.75 6.87
N LYS A 35 2.89 26.63 7.85
CA LYS A 35 3.97 27.50 8.31
C LYS A 35 4.99 26.74 9.13
N SER A 36 4.51 25.90 10.05
CA SER A 36 5.37 25.05 10.88
C SER A 36 5.65 23.69 10.25
N GLN A 37 4.95 23.33 9.17
CA GLN A 37 4.98 22.02 8.54
C GLN A 37 4.65 20.89 9.53
N ILE A 38 3.58 21.07 10.27
CA ILE A 38 3.11 20.14 11.30
C ILE A 38 1.62 19.83 11.07
N ILE A 39 1.26 18.58 11.30
CA ILE A 39 -0.12 18.14 11.53
C ILE A 39 -0.24 17.87 13.03
N GLU A 40 -1.08 18.60 13.71
CA GLU A 40 -1.30 18.46 15.16
C GLU A 40 -2.77 18.18 15.43
N GLY A 41 -3.05 17.40 16.47
CA GLY A 41 -4.42 17.18 16.90
C GLY A 41 -4.57 16.07 17.90
N THR A 42 -5.74 15.46 17.86
CA THR A 42 -6.08 14.34 18.72
C THR A 42 -6.56 13.14 17.89
N ILE A 43 -6.29 11.97 18.41
CA ILE A 43 -6.91 10.72 17.94
C ILE A 43 -7.57 10.04 19.13
N VAL A 44 -8.80 9.56 18.94
CA VAL A 44 -9.49 8.71 19.91
C VAL A 44 -9.62 7.32 19.32
N LEU A 45 -9.16 6.34 20.09
CA LEU A 45 -9.18 4.93 19.75
C LEU A 45 -10.29 4.23 20.54
N PHE A 46 -11.12 3.45 19.83
CA PHE A 46 -12.15 2.62 20.39
C PHE A 46 -11.79 1.15 20.20
N PHE A 47 -11.65 0.41 21.30
CA PHE A 47 -11.13 -0.95 21.32
C PHE A 47 -12.23 -1.99 21.50
N GLU A 48 -12.01 -3.18 20.94
CA GLU A 48 -12.69 -4.41 21.31
C GLU A 48 -11.71 -5.29 22.09
N SER A 49 -12.11 -5.75 23.28
CA SER A 49 -11.30 -6.68 24.04
C SER A 49 -11.40 -8.11 23.50
N GLY A 50 -10.26 -8.80 23.48
CA GLY A 50 -10.02 -10.06 22.76
C GLY A 50 -10.71 -11.33 23.29
N SER A 51 -11.95 -11.29 23.81
CA SER A 51 -12.67 -12.51 24.23
C SER A 51 -13.07 -13.45 23.08
N ARG A 52 -12.98 -13.01 21.81
CA ARG A 52 -13.26 -13.87 20.65
C ARG A 52 -12.21 -14.97 20.41
N PHE A 53 -10.97 -14.80 20.88
CA PHE A 53 -9.91 -15.79 20.67
C PHE A 53 -10.00 -16.99 21.62
N LYS A 54 -10.79 -16.93 22.69
CA LYS A 54 -11.00 -18.06 23.64
C LYS A 54 -12.07 -19.06 23.19
N LYS A 55 -12.91 -18.75 22.20
CA LYS A 55 -13.99 -19.65 21.77
C LYS A 55 -13.59 -20.70 20.70
N GLN A 56 -12.39 -20.64 20.14
CA GLN A 56 -11.93 -21.65 19.18
C GLN A 56 -11.17 -22.84 19.79
N SER A 57 -10.89 -22.82 21.10
CA SER A 57 -10.15 -23.94 21.76
C SER A 57 -10.96 -24.76 22.75
N SER A 58 -12.27 -24.58 22.90
CA SER A 58 -13.06 -25.28 23.94
C SER A 58 -14.38 -25.90 23.46
N SER A 59 -14.48 -26.32 22.19
CA SER A 59 -15.63 -27.08 21.69
C SER A 59 -15.20 -28.37 21.00
N THR A 60 -14.52 -29.24 21.75
CA THR A 60 -14.40 -30.68 21.46
C THR A 60 -14.62 -31.42 22.76
N GLU A 61 -15.87 -31.63 23.06
CA GLU A 61 -16.40 -32.72 23.84
C GLU A 61 -17.86 -32.43 24.18
N GLU A 62 -18.78 -33.00 23.40
CA GLU A 62 -20.03 -33.55 23.86
C GLU A 62 -20.82 -34.17 22.72
N THR A 63 -20.78 -35.49 22.71
CA THR A 63 -21.80 -36.53 22.38
C THR A 63 -22.86 -36.24 21.29
N CYS A 64 -22.80 -37.15 20.30
CA CYS A 64 -23.87 -37.55 19.41
C CYS A 64 -25.19 -37.89 20.15
N GLN A 65 -26.32 -37.33 19.65
CA GLN A 65 -27.55 -38.11 19.44
C GLN A 65 -28.50 -37.36 18.47
N SER A 66 -28.84 -38.07 17.42
CA SER A 66 -29.99 -38.08 16.48
C SER A 66 -31.06 -36.99 16.55
N GLU A 67 -31.39 -36.30 15.47
CA GLU A 67 -32.48 -36.60 14.57
C GLU A 67 -32.66 -35.49 13.50
N SER A 68 -33.09 -35.94 12.33
CA SER A 68 -33.38 -35.25 11.10
C SER A 68 -34.19 -33.97 11.18
N ASN A 69 -33.75 -32.87 10.47
CA ASN A 69 -34.61 -32.11 9.57
C ASN A 69 -33.79 -31.19 8.66
N GLU A 70 -34.07 -31.29 7.39
CA GLU A 70 -33.48 -30.50 6.32
C GLU A 70 -33.83 -29.02 6.44
N ALA A 71 -32.80 -28.18 6.59
CA ALA A 71 -32.80 -26.80 6.16
C ALA A 71 -31.36 -26.40 5.90
N CYS A 72 -31.07 -25.96 4.68
CA CYS A 72 -29.76 -25.53 4.22
C CYS A 72 -29.13 -24.50 5.17
N LYS A 73 -28.23 -24.96 6.03
CA LYS A 73 -27.29 -24.10 6.73
C LYS A 73 -25.96 -24.16 5.99
N PHE A 74 -25.62 -23.09 5.28
CA PHE A 74 -24.25 -22.88 4.82
C PHE A 74 -23.36 -22.79 6.08
N ARG A 75 -22.62 -23.87 6.33
CA ARG A 75 -21.53 -23.91 7.30
C ARG A 75 -20.35 -23.14 6.68
N MET A 76 -19.79 -22.22 7.43
CA MET A 76 -18.43 -21.73 7.19
C MET A 76 -17.49 -22.95 7.11
N PRO A 77 -16.58 -23.02 6.14
CA PRO A 77 -15.60 -24.11 6.12
C PRO A 77 -14.70 -23.97 7.35
N GLU A 78 -14.71 -25.00 8.19
CA GLU A 78 -13.70 -25.20 9.22
C GLU A 78 -12.33 -25.28 8.53
N ALA A 79 -11.35 -24.58 9.12
CA ALA A 79 -9.96 -24.68 8.69
C ALA A 79 -9.55 -26.16 8.65
N CYS A 80 -9.25 -26.67 7.44
CA CYS A 80 -8.78 -28.03 7.25
C CYS A 80 -7.52 -28.27 8.07
N HIS A 81 -7.58 -29.18 9.05
CA HIS A 81 -6.42 -29.78 9.69
C HIS A 81 -5.69 -30.64 8.66
N ILE A 82 -4.61 -30.13 8.11
CA ILE A 82 -3.62 -30.96 7.39
C ILE A 82 -2.64 -31.50 8.42
N PRO A 83 -2.34 -32.82 8.41
CA PRO A 83 -1.37 -33.39 9.36
C PRO A 83 0.02 -32.78 9.08
N VAL A 84 0.59 -32.21 10.13
CA VAL A 84 1.90 -31.55 10.11
C VAL A 84 2.99 -32.59 9.92
N THR A 85 3.53 -32.71 8.72
CA THR A 85 4.88 -33.24 8.52
C THR A 85 5.82 -32.05 8.34
N ASN A 86 6.58 -31.77 9.38
CA ASN A 86 7.78 -30.93 9.49
C ASN A 86 8.07 -29.90 8.40
N THR A 87 7.15 -28.99 8.13
CA THR A 87 7.43 -27.73 7.48
C THR A 87 6.89 -26.63 8.39
N ARG A 88 7.74 -25.66 8.72
CA ARG A 88 7.37 -24.51 9.54
C ARG A 88 6.26 -23.72 8.82
N THR A 89 5.04 -24.09 9.07
CA THR A 89 3.87 -23.32 8.70
C THR A 89 3.79 -22.11 9.62
N PHE A 90 3.74 -20.92 9.06
CA PHE A 90 3.38 -19.71 9.79
C PHE A 90 1.90 -19.84 10.18
N SER A 91 1.67 -20.36 11.36
CA SER A 91 0.40 -20.28 12.05
C SER A 91 0.20 -18.81 12.46
N SER A 92 -1.06 -18.37 12.48
CA SER A 92 -1.52 -17.11 13.07
C SER A 92 -1.21 -16.92 14.55
N LYS A 93 -0.26 -17.68 15.08
CA LYS A 93 0.35 -17.56 16.41
C LYS A 93 1.74 -16.92 16.30
N MET A 94 1.89 -15.82 15.60
CA MET A 94 3.02 -14.93 15.88
C MET A 94 2.71 -14.17 17.16
N GLY A 95 2.89 -14.85 18.27
CA GLY A 95 3.09 -14.18 19.54
C GLY A 95 4.46 -13.50 19.51
N TYR A 96 4.53 -12.33 20.10
CA TYR A 96 5.67 -11.43 20.19
C TYR A 96 6.96 -12.06 20.78
N ASN A 97 6.89 -13.29 21.28
CA ASN A 97 8.01 -13.99 21.95
C ASN A 97 8.96 -14.72 20.99
N ASP A 98 8.71 -14.77 19.68
CA ASP A 98 9.58 -15.50 18.74
C ASP A 98 10.78 -14.70 18.20
N PHE A 99 10.98 -13.47 18.69
CA PHE A 99 12.12 -12.61 18.29
C PHE A 99 13.26 -12.57 19.32
N THR A 100 13.34 -13.51 20.25
CA THR A 100 14.53 -13.67 21.08
C THR A 100 15.60 -14.42 20.27
N VAL A 101 16.56 -13.69 19.76
CA VAL A 101 17.81 -14.25 19.20
C VAL A 101 18.61 -14.88 20.32
N CYS A 102 18.59 -16.18 20.40
CA CYS A 102 19.46 -16.95 21.26
C CYS A 102 20.87 -17.01 20.61
N GLY A 103 21.70 -16.05 20.93
CA GLY A 103 23.12 -16.11 20.62
C GLY A 103 23.80 -17.12 21.55
N LYS A 104 24.14 -18.31 21.03
CA LYS A 104 25.10 -19.20 21.70
C LYS A 104 26.51 -18.65 21.44
N GLY A 105 27.09 -18.10 22.49
CA GLY A 105 28.52 -17.78 22.53
C GLY A 105 29.33 -19.05 22.71
N GLU A 106 30.22 -19.32 21.82
CA GLU A 106 31.38 -20.20 22.07
C GLU A 106 32.45 -19.43 22.81
N LYS A 107 32.95 -20.06 23.89
CA LYS A 107 34.07 -19.62 24.67
C LYS A 107 35.36 -19.96 23.89
N ASP A 108 36.24 -19.02 23.77
CA ASP A 108 37.67 -19.35 23.81
C ASP A 108 38.47 -18.31 24.60
N THR A 109 39.39 -18.88 25.38
CA THR A 109 40.20 -18.32 26.42
C THR A 109 41.51 -17.75 25.89
N SER A 110 41.96 -16.70 26.54
CA SER A 110 43.37 -16.33 26.93
C SER A 110 43.70 -14.90 26.48
N GLY A 111 44.04 -14.00 27.32
CA GLY A 111 45.17 -13.86 28.16
C GLY A 111 45.63 -12.39 28.21
N LYS A 112 45.61 -11.80 29.38
CA LYS A 112 46.58 -10.86 29.96
C LYS A 112 46.84 -9.43 29.43
N ASP A 113 46.64 -8.53 30.40
CA ASP A 113 47.48 -7.40 30.88
C ASP A 113 47.50 -6.07 30.12
N GLY A 114 47.26 -5.01 30.90
CA GLY A 114 47.86 -3.71 30.71
C GLY A 114 47.00 -2.48 31.12
N ASN A 115 47.22 -2.06 32.33
CA ASN A 115 46.91 -0.76 32.95
C ASN A 115 47.08 0.46 32.04
N HIS A 116 46.18 1.48 32.11
CA HIS A 116 46.50 2.83 32.68
C HIS A 116 45.27 3.76 32.73
N ASP A 117 45.22 4.46 33.83
CA ASP A 117 44.36 5.55 34.20
C ASP A 117 44.25 6.70 33.17
N ASN A 118 43.02 7.30 33.05
CA ASN A 118 42.88 8.72 33.47
C ASN A 118 41.39 9.15 33.48
N ARG A 119 41.10 9.89 34.54
CA ARG A 119 39.87 10.62 34.86
C ARG A 119 39.50 11.63 33.78
N GLU A 120 38.17 11.80 33.52
CA GLU A 120 37.51 13.07 33.72
C GLU A 120 35.96 12.90 33.74
N GLN A 121 35.36 13.76 34.55
CA GLN A 121 33.98 13.78 34.96
C GLN A 121 33.04 14.31 33.89
N ALA A 122 31.86 13.73 33.72
CA ALA A 122 30.63 14.46 33.47
C ALA A 122 29.40 13.64 33.83
N SER A 123 28.66 14.18 34.74
CA SER A 123 27.23 14.12 35.09
C SER A 123 26.37 12.96 34.54
N GLY A 124 25.76 12.26 35.51
CA GLY A 124 24.90 11.11 35.34
C GLY A 124 23.55 11.38 34.68
N ILE A 125 23.15 10.35 33.98
CA ILE A 125 21.76 9.96 33.81
C ILE A 125 21.68 8.47 34.12
N SER A 126 20.79 8.15 35.03
CA SER A 126 20.57 6.83 35.63
C SER A 126 20.09 5.81 34.60
N SER A 127 20.90 4.83 34.28
CA SER A 127 20.46 3.61 33.61
C SER A 127 20.04 2.60 34.67
N SER A 128 18.75 2.32 34.77
CA SER A 128 18.25 1.22 35.59
C SER A 128 18.60 -0.11 34.95
N LYS A 129 19.50 -0.85 35.60
CA LYS A 129 19.78 -2.24 35.33
C LYS A 129 18.58 -3.09 35.79
N TYR A 130 17.93 -3.78 34.89
CA TYR A 130 17.06 -4.89 35.26
C TYR A 130 17.93 -6.13 35.57
N CYS A 131 18.10 -6.41 36.87
CA CYS A 131 18.49 -7.73 37.37
C CYS A 131 17.23 -8.60 37.43
N CYS A 132 17.30 -9.82 36.90
CA CYS A 132 16.34 -10.87 37.19
C CYS A 132 16.50 -11.27 38.68
N ASP A 133 15.60 -10.80 39.51
CA ASP A 133 15.41 -11.34 40.87
C ASP A 133 14.13 -12.17 40.88
N THR A 134 14.31 -13.44 41.18
CA THR A 134 13.23 -14.40 41.44
C THR A 134 12.66 -14.15 42.84
N GLY A 135 11.46 -13.57 42.90
CA GLY A 135 10.73 -13.52 44.16
C GLY A 135 9.83 -12.32 44.34
N ASN A 136 8.64 -12.44 43.89
CA ASN A 136 7.32 -11.89 44.21
C ASN A 136 6.55 -11.60 42.90
N HIS A 137 5.49 -12.37 42.67
CA HIS A 137 4.48 -12.06 41.67
C HIS A 137 3.70 -10.81 42.11
N GLU A 138 4.25 -9.62 41.90
CA GLU A 138 3.46 -8.43 41.71
C GLU A 138 2.94 -8.55 40.29
N SER A 139 1.62 -8.65 40.11
CA SER A 139 0.99 -8.70 38.77
C SER A 139 1.33 -7.41 38.05
N GLU A 140 2.12 -7.53 37.01
CA GLU A 140 2.45 -6.35 36.16
C GLU A 140 1.18 -5.80 35.52
N ASP A 141 1.01 -4.47 35.52
CA ASP A 141 -0.08 -3.78 34.84
C ASP A 141 -0.08 -4.10 33.35
N PHE A 142 -1.25 -4.22 32.76
CA PHE A 142 -1.42 -4.46 31.32
C PHE A 142 -0.77 -3.33 30.50
N LEU A 143 0.01 -3.71 29.50
CA LEU A 143 0.69 -2.80 28.57
C LEU A 143 0.00 -2.80 27.21
N LEU A 144 -0.59 -1.67 26.81
CA LEU A 144 -1.02 -1.43 25.44
C LEU A 144 0.14 -0.89 24.63
N VAL A 145 0.46 -1.54 23.52
CA VAL A 145 1.51 -1.10 22.58
C VAL A 145 0.88 -0.74 21.24
N LEU A 146 1.17 0.46 20.75
CA LEU A 146 0.79 0.94 19.43
C LEU A 146 2.03 1.20 18.58
N ASP A 147 1.91 1.02 17.27
CA ASP A 147 2.93 1.43 16.32
C ASP A 147 2.97 2.96 16.28
N CYS A 148 4.15 3.55 16.49
CA CYS A 148 4.35 5.00 16.57
C CYS A 148 5.81 5.32 16.27
N CYS A 149 6.05 6.20 15.30
CA CYS A 149 7.37 6.76 15.04
C CYS A 149 7.25 8.18 14.50
N ASP A 150 8.30 8.98 14.61
CA ASP A 150 8.34 10.36 14.12
C ASP A 150 7.18 11.27 14.60
N LEU A 151 6.57 10.91 15.72
CA LEU A 151 5.53 11.69 16.38
C LEU A 151 6.03 12.26 17.72
N SER A 152 5.43 13.36 18.15
CA SER A 152 5.55 13.89 19.50
C SER A 152 4.22 13.66 20.19
N VAL A 153 4.15 12.67 21.07
CA VAL A 153 2.98 12.42 21.92
C VAL A 153 3.00 13.40 23.08
N LEU A 154 1.91 14.12 23.27
CA LEU A 154 1.81 15.21 24.24
C LEU A 154 1.01 14.80 25.49
N LYS A 155 -0.04 13.98 25.29
CA LYS A 155 -0.92 13.52 26.36
C LYS A 155 -1.65 12.25 25.94
N VAL A 156 -1.85 11.37 26.92
CA VAL A 156 -2.72 10.19 26.76
C VAL A 156 -3.69 10.19 27.94
N GLU A 157 -4.98 10.05 27.65
CA GLU A 157 -6.03 10.07 28.66
C GLU A 157 -7.18 9.13 28.34
N GLU A 158 -7.83 8.62 29.37
CA GLU A 158 -9.10 7.90 29.27
C GLU A 158 -10.24 8.88 28.99
N VAL A 159 -11.20 8.49 28.16
CA VAL A 159 -12.36 9.30 27.78
C VAL A 159 -13.59 8.89 28.58
N ASP A 160 -14.26 9.84 29.21
CA ASP A 160 -15.52 9.60 29.94
C ASP A 160 -16.71 9.49 28.98
N VAL A 161 -16.83 8.35 28.34
CA VAL A 161 -17.94 8.11 27.39
C VAL A 161 -19.30 8.09 28.07
N ALA A 162 -19.36 7.84 29.39
CA ALA A 162 -20.61 7.86 30.14
C ALA A 162 -21.18 9.27 30.32
N ALA A 163 -20.38 10.31 30.14
CA ALA A 163 -20.82 11.70 30.17
C ALA A 163 -21.54 12.13 28.88
N VAL A 164 -21.58 11.31 27.83
CA VAL A 164 -22.20 11.67 26.55
C VAL A 164 -23.73 11.56 26.67
N PRO A 165 -24.47 12.65 26.38
CA PRO A 165 -25.94 12.61 26.44
C PRO A 165 -26.55 11.56 25.52
N GLY A 166 -27.43 10.74 26.06
CA GLY A 166 -28.15 9.70 25.32
C GLY A 166 -27.35 8.39 25.16
N ILE A 167 -26.14 8.31 25.71
CA ILE A 167 -25.31 7.09 25.65
C ILE A 167 -25.91 5.95 26.47
N GLU A 168 -26.75 6.27 27.47
CA GLU A 168 -27.47 5.31 28.29
C GLU A 168 -28.35 4.33 27.49
N LYS A 169 -28.70 4.67 26.26
CA LYS A 169 -29.41 3.78 25.33
C LYS A 169 -28.63 2.52 24.97
N PHE A 170 -27.31 2.59 25.10
CA PHE A 170 -26.43 1.46 24.83
C PHE A 170 -26.15 0.61 26.06
N THR A 171 -26.74 0.92 27.22
CA THR A 171 -26.59 0.12 28.43
C THR A 171 -27.82 -0.71 28.68
N LYS A 172 -27.70 -2.02 28.67
CA LYS A 172 -28.77 -2.98 29.02
C LYS A 172 -29.03 -3.07 30.52
N SER A 173 -28.21 -2.44 31.34
CA SER A 173 -28.33 -2.45 32.82
C SER A 173 -28.83 -1.12 33.36
N PRO A 174 -30.12 -0.95 33.64
CA PRO A 174 -30.69 0.33 34.07
C PRO A 174 -30.38 0.73 35.52
N LYS A 175 -29.49 0.05 36.23
CA LYS A 175 -29.27 0.22 37.68
C LYS A 175 -27.88 0.62 38.13
N LEU A 176 -26.94 0.92 37.21
CA LEU A 176 -25.63 1.41 37.60
C LEU A 176 -25.70 2.91 37.91
N THR A 177 -25.93 3.26 39.18
CA THR A 177 -25.91 4.66 39.66
C THR A 177 -24.52 5.24 39.83
N VAL A 178 -23.47 4.43 39.71
CA VAL A 178 -22.08 4.83 39.82
C VAL A 178 -21.39 4.60 38.47
N VAL A 179 -20.82 5.67 37.91
CA VAL A 179 -20.01 5.58 36.69
C VAL A 179 -18.71 4.86 37.04
N SER A 180 -18.66 3.57 36.75
CA SER A 180 -17.49 2.72 36.90
C SER A 180 -16.76 2.58 35.57
N GLU A 181 -15.50 2.21 35.62
CA GLU A 181 -14.70 1.86 34.43
C GLU A 181 -15.33 0.72 33.63
N GLU A 182 -15.85 -0.27 34.33
CA GLU A 182 -16.57 -1.41 33.75
C GLU A 182 -17.78 -0.95 32.92
N LEU A 183 -18.54 0.05 33.42
CA LEU A 183 -19.64 0.65 32.67
C LEU A 183 -19.18 1.34 31.40
N ARG A 184 -18.08 2.12 31.46
CA ARG A 184 -17.50 2.76 30.28
C ARG A 184 -17.06 1.73 29.23
N ASN A 185 -16.38 0.70 29.65
CA ASN A 185 -15.94 -0.37 28.76
C ASN A 185 -17.13 -1.15 28.15
N GLN A 186 -18.20 -1.38 28.91
CA GLN A 186 -19.42 -1.98 28.40
C GLN A 186 -20.11 -1.11 27.35
N ILE A 187 -20.21 0.20 27.58
CA ILE A 187 -20.75 1.15 26.59
C ILE A 187 -19.99 1.06 25.28
N ILE A 188 -18.66 1.04 25.34
CA ILE A 188 -17.83 0.93 24.13
C ILE A 188 -18.03 -0.41 23.45
N HIS A 189 -18.10 -1.51 24.19
CA HIS A 189 -18.36 -2.81 23.61
C HIS A 189 -19.69 -2.85 22.83
N GLU A 190 -20.76 -2.27 23.39
CA GLU A 190 -22.05 -2.20 22.71
C GLU A 190 -22.02 -1.25 21.50
N LEU A 191 -21.25 -0.15 21.60
CA LEU A 191 -21.08 0.81 20.49
C LEU A 191 -20.33 0.19 19.30
N VAL A 192 -19.22 -0.50 19.54
CA VAL A 192 -18.40 -1.11 18.46
C VAL A 192 -19.09 -2.31 17.81
N THR A 193 -20.06 -2.94 18.50
CA THR A 193 -20.80 -4.11 18.02
C THR A 193 -22.21 -3.75 17.48
N LEU A 194 -22.50 -2.47 17.27
CA LEU A 194 -23.77 -2.06 16.68
C LEU A 194 -23.98 -2.68 15.28
N PRO A 195 -25.22 -3.07 14.96
CA PRO A 195 -25.55 -3.61 13.64
C PRO A 195 -25.26 -2.62 12.52
N ALA A 196 -24.88 -3.12 11.35
CA ALA A 196 -24.48 -2.33 10.19
C ALA A 196 -25.54 -1.34 9.67
N ASP A 197 -26.83 -1.63 9.86
CA ASP A 197 -27.93 -0.73 9.50
C ASP A 197 -27.98 0.56 10.34
N ARG A 198 -27.36 0.54 11.52
CA ARG A 198 -27.24 1.67 12.44
C ARG A 198 -25.93 2.44 12.33
N TRP A 199 -25.17 2.26 11.27
CA TRP A 199 -23.85 2.85 11.11
C TRP A 199 -23.80 4.38 11.25
N ARG A 200 -24.85 5.11 10.83
CA ARG A 200 -24.90 6.57 10.99
C ARG A 200 -24.99 6.99 12.45
N GLU A 201 -25.79 6.28 13.22
CA GLU A 201 -25.90 6.48 14.67
C GLU A 201 -24.58 6.12 15.35
N GLN A 202 -23.94 5.05 14.93
CA GLN A 202 -22.63 4.63 15.41
C GLN A 202 -21.57 5.72 15.20
N LEU A 203 -21.45 6.28 13.97
CA LEU A 203 -20.53 7.37 13.69
C LEU A 203 -20.83 8.64 14.51
N ASP A 204 -22.11 8.99 14.69
CA ASP A 204 -22.51 10.13 15.51
C ASP A 204 -22.08 9.96 16.98
N TYR A 205 -22.29 8.78 17.55
CA TYR A 205 -21.82 8.50 18.92
C TYR A 205 -20.31 8.45 19.03
N TYR A 206 -19.58 7.89 18.08
CA TYR A 206 -18.12 7.99 18.06
C TYR A 206 -17.64 9.45 18.06
N ALA A 207 -18.27 10.31 17.25
CA ALA A 207 -17.94 11.75 17.23
C ALA A 207 -18.23 12.41 18.57
N ARG A 208 -19.36 12.13 19.22
CA ARG A 208 -19.70 12.66 20.54
C ARG A 208 -18.78 12.14 21.63
N CYS A 209 -18.48 10.83 21.63
CA CYS A 209 -17.55 10.23 22.57
C CYS A 209 -16.15 10.82 22.41
N SER A 210 -15.71 11.13 21.20
CA SER A 210 -14.40 11.76 20.98
C SER A 210 -14.29 13.18 21.56
N GLN A 211 -15.42 13.86 21.81
CA GLN A 211 -15.47 15.18 22.42
C GLN A 211 -15.76 15.13 23.93
N ALA A 212 -16.03 13.94 24.50
CA ALA A 212 -16.30 13.79 25.93
C ALA A 212 -15.07 14.18 26.78
N PRO A 213 -15.29 14.61 28.05
CA PRO A 213 -14.18 14.99 28.93
C PRO A 213 -13.22 13.81 29.19
N GLY A 214 -11.96 14.11 29.43
CA GLY A 214 -11.01 13.11 29.97
C GLY A 214 -11.32 12.84 31.43
N CYS A 215 -11.23 11.57 31.87
CA CYS A 215 -11.49 11.17 33.25
C CYS A 215 -10.29 10.56 33.98
N GLY A 216 -9.17 10.39 33.32
CA GLY A 216 -7.93 9.93 33.91
C GLY A 216 -6.76 10.03 32.93
N GLU A 217 -5.61 10.48 33.42
CA GLU A 217 -4.37 10.44 32.65
C GLU A 217 -3.76 9.04 32.69
N LEU A 218 -3.25 8.59 31.55
CA LEU A 218 -2.58 7.32 31.40
C LEU A 218 -1.06 7.52 31.32
N LEU A 219 -0.32 6.63 31.93
CA LEU A 219 1.13 6.60 31.82
C LEU A 219 1.54 6.16 30.42
N PHE A 220 2.50 6.82 29.82
CA PHE A 220 2.98 6.43 28.50
C PHE A 220 4.48 6.69 28.34
N ASP A 221 5.09 5.84 27.51
CA ASP A 221 6.46 5.98 27.03
C ASP A 221 6.50 5.83 25.52
N THR A 222 7.46 6.49 24.86
CA THR A 222 7.69 6.37 23.43
C THR A 222 9.13 5.94 23.15
N ASP A 223 9.30 4.92 22.33
CA ASP A 223 10.59 4.57 21.75
C ASP A 223 10.65 4.94 20.26
N ALA A 224 11.64 4.43 19.52
CA ALA A 224 11.80 4.73 18.10
C ALA A 224 10.65 4.24 17.23
N TRP A 225 9.88 3.23 17.67
CA TRP A 225 8.92 2.49 16.86
C TRP A 225 7.56 2.30 17.51
N SER A 226 7.43 2.58 18.81
CA SER A 226 6.21 2.32 19.55
C SER A 226 5.81 3.41 20.52
N LEU A 227 4.52 3.43 20.83
CA LEU A 227 3.92 4.13 21.96
C LEU A 227 3.39 3.06 22.92
N GLN A 228 3.90 3.05 24.15
CA GLN A 228 3.56 2.13 25.21
C GLN A 228 2.70 2.85 26.24
N ILE A 229 1.50 2.32 26.52
CA ILE A 229 0.53 2.95 27.42
C ILE A 229 0.15 1.98 28.54
N ARG A 230 0.12 2.49 29.78
CA ARG A 230 -0.23 1.73 30.98
C ARG A 230 -1.27 2.47 31.81
N LYS A 231 -2.09 1.69 32.49
CA LYS A 231 -2.99 2.19 33.53
C LYS A 231 -2.72 1.43 34.82
N THR A 232 -2.40 2.16 35.86
CA THR A 232 -2.15 1.59 37.18
C THR A 232 -3.35 0.78 37.67
N GLY A 233 -3.14 -0.50 38.03
CA GLY A 233 -4.17 -1.40 38.49
C GLY A 233 -4.97 -2.16 37.44
N ALA A 234 -4.79 -1.87 36.13
CA ALA A 234 -5.36 -2.66 35.06
C ALA A 234 -4.46 -3.85 34.75
N GLN A 235 -4.85 -5.07 35.15
CA GLN A 235 -4.03 -6.28 35.01
C GLN A 235 -4.27 -6.98 33.66
N THR A 236 -5.44 -6.80 33.07
CA THR A 236 -5.83 -7.45 31.83
C THR A 236 -6.28 -6.43 30.77
N ALA A 237 -6.33 -6.85 29.51
CA ALA A 237 -6.90 -6.05 28.43
C ALA A 237 -8.36 -5.65 28.67
N SER A 238 -9.11 -6.44 29.43
CA SER A 238 -10.51 -6.14 29.78
C SER A 238 -10.64 -5.05 30.85
N ASP A 239 -9.62 -4.91 31.70
CA ASP A 239 -9.56 -3.87 32.74
C ASP A 239 -9.01 -2.56 32.23
N PHE A 240 -8.39 -2.58 31.04
CA PHE A 240 -7.84 -1.40 30.39
C PHE A 240 -8.97 -0.57 29.75
N PRO A 241 -8.88 0.78 29.71
CA PRO A 241 -9.89 1.62 29.08
C PRO A 241 -10.09 1.28 27.60
N HIS A 242 -11.34 1.07 27.20
CA HIS A 242 -11.68 0.76 25.81
C HIS A 242 -11.87 2.02 24.93
N ALA A 243 -11.76 3.22 25.51
CA ALA A 243 -11.71 4.49 24.78
C ALA A 243 -10.58 5.36 25.35
N ILE A 244 -9.58 5.64 24.56
CA ILE A 244 -8.46 6.50 24.92
C ILE A 244 -8.28 7.63 23.91
N ARG A 245 -7.89 8.80 24.40
CA ARG A 245 -7.54 9.95 23.56
C ARG A 245 -6.05 10.19 23.67
N ILE A 246 -5.40 10.35 22.51
CA ILE A 246 -3.99 10.68 22.37
C ILE A 246 -3.89 12.03 21.69
N ARG A 247 -3.25 12.99 22.34
CA ARG A 247 -2.87 14.28 21.74
C ARG A 247 -1.44 14.17 21.24
N TYR A 248 -1.24 14.51 19.98
CA TYR A 248 0.06 14.37 19.34
C TYR A 248 0.26 15.40 18.22
N ARG A 249 1.49 15.45 17.71
CA ARG A 249 1.85 16.20 16.51
C ARG A 249 2.90 15.44 15.71
N THR A 250 2.87 15.60 14.39
CA THR A 250 3.88 15.04 13.50
C THR A 250 5.17 15.86 13.58
N LYS A 251 6.30 15.24 13.23
CA LYS A 251 7.55 15.96 13.00
C LYS A 251 7.60 16.44 11.54
N PRO A 252 8.18 17.61 11.23
CA PRO A 252 8.25 18.14 9.85
C PRO A 252 8.93 17.19 8.86
N GLN A 253 9.85 16.36 9.35
CA GLN A 253 10.62 15.39 8.56
C GLN A 253 10.13 13.95 8.77
N GLY A 254 8.90 13.78 9.24
CA GLY A 254 8.30 12.45 9.44
C GLY A 254 8.16 11.67 8.13
N ARG A 255 8.37 10.35 8.19
CA ARG A 255 8.43 9.48 7.00
C ARG A 255 7.15 9.41 6.20
N SER A 256 5.99 9.52 6.85
CA SER A 256 4.68 9.42 6.19
C SER A 256 4.24 10.71 5.54
N VAL A 257 4.72 11.86 6.01
CA VAL A 257 4.22 13.18 5.63
C VAL A 257 5.25 13.91 4.78
N THR A 258 4.88 14.28 3.56
CA THR A 258 5.75 15.00 2.63
C THR A 258 5.20 16.40 2.38
N TRP A 259 5.95 17.42 2.83
CA TRP A 259 5.71 18.83 2.56
C TRP A 259 6.46 19.25 1.31
N THR A 260 5.75 19.76 0.30
CA THR A 260 6.32 20.09 -1.01
C THR A 260 5.52 21.19 -1.71
N SER A 261 5.79 21.40 -2.97
CA SER A 261 5.02 22.29 -3.84
C SER A 261 4.42 21.50 -5.01
N ASP A 262 3.23 21.90 -5.43
CA ASP A 262 2.59 21.36 -6.62
C ASP A 262 3.24 21.86 -7.92
N GLN A 263 2.77 21.39 -9.07
CA GLN A 263 3.27 21.77 -10.39
C GLN A 263 3.06 23.27 -10.74
N SER A 264 2.27 23.98 -9.92
CA SER A 264 2.09 25.46 -10.02
C SER A 264 3.00 26.22 -9.03
N GLY A 265 3.87 25.53 -8.29
CA GLY A 265 4.72 26.10 -7.25
C GLY A 265 3.98 26.51 -5.97
N ARG A 266 2.74 26.02 -5.74
CA ARG A 266 1.96 26.29 -4.53
C ARG A 266 2.24 25.21 -3.49
N PRO A 267 2.30 25.58 -2.19
CA PRO A 267 2.57 24.62 -1.13
C PRO A 267 1.47 23.54 -1.06
N CYS A 268 1.89 22.30 -0.87
CA CYS A 268 1.01 21.18 -0.62
C CYS A 268 1.67 20.18 0.31
N VAL A 269 0.87 19.32 0.92
CA VAL A 269 1.29 18.19 1.74
C VAL A 269 0.50 16.97 1.34
N TYR A 270 1.15 15.82 1.34
CA TYR A 270 0.49 14.53 1.18
C TYR A 270 1.12 13.49 2.10
N THR A 271 0.36 12.44 2.37
CA THR A 271 0.82 11.32 3.18
C THR A 271 0.94 10.05 2.36
N MET A 272 1.88 9.19 2.75
CA MET A 272 2.06 7.87 2.18
C MET A 272 2.13 6.84 3.30
N GLY A 273 1.03 6.09 3.47
CA GLY A 273 0.86 5.12 4.56
C GLY A 273 1.38 3.72 4.24
N SER A 274 1.66 3.43 2.97
CA SER A 274 2.06 2.09 2.53
C SER A 274 3.58 1.85 2.69
N PRO A 275 4.00 0.62 3.03
CA PRO A 275 3.19 -0.54 3.44
C PRO A 275 2.74 -0.46 4.90
N ILE A 276 3.56 0.11 5.80
CA ILE A 276 3.34 0.26 7.26
C ILE A 276 3.96 1.56 7.74
N ASN A 277 3.58 2.67 7.14
CA ASN A 277 4.21 3.96 7.36
C ASN A 277 3.29 4.96 8.08
N ASN A 278 2.00 4.62 8.29
CA ASN A 278 1.06 5.54 8.96
C ASN A 278 1.30 5.70 10.46
N ARG A 279 2.14 4.88 11.06
CA ARG A 279 2.67 5.10 12.41
C ARG A 279 3.41 6.44 12.57
N ALA A 280 3.82 7.06 11.45
CA ALA A 280 4.42 8.39 11.42
C ALA A 280 3.41 9.50 11.11
N LEU A 281 2.13 9.16 10.88
CA LEU A 281 1.02 10.09 10.75
C LEU A 281 0.17 10.15 12.02
N PHE A 282 -0.13 9.00 12.63
CA PHE A 282 -0.86 8.87 13.89
C PHE A 282 -0.52 7.55 14.60
N PRO A 283 -0.58 7.47 15.94
CA PRO A 283 -0.43 6.21 16.67
C PRO A 283 -1.52 5.22 16.27
N CYS A 284 -1.15 4.03 15.83
CA CYS A 284 -2.11 3.06 15.28
C CYS A 284 -1.67 1.60 15.49
N GLN A 285 -2.51 0.68 15.05
CA GLN A 285 -2.16 -0.72 14.90
C GLN A 285 -1.96 -0.99 13.41
N GLU A 286 -0.71 -1.18 12.99
CA GLU A 286 -0.35 -1.45 11.61
C GLU A 286 -0.41 -2.92 11.17
N PRO A 287 -0.35 -3.94 12.07
CA PRO A 287 -0.54 -5.32 11.65
C PRO A 287 -1.81 -5.47 10.81
N PRO A 288 -1.76 -6.18 9.66
CA PRO A 288 -2.91 -6.31 8.75
C PRO A 288 -4.19 -6.89 9.38
N VAL A 289 -4.05 -7.63 10.47
CA VAL A 289 -5.17 -8.17 11.25
C VAL A 289 -6.00 -7.07 11.94
N ALA A 290 -5.40 -5.91 12.20
CA ALA A 290 -6.04 -4.77 12.83
C ALA A 290 -6.79 -3.93 11.80
N MET A 291 -7.88 -4.47 11.27
CA MET A 291 -8.78 -3.78 10.36
C MET A 291 -9.74 -2.92 11.16
N SER A 292 -9.82 -1.63 10.81
CA SER A 292 -10.58 -0.62 11.55
C SER A 292 -11.37 0.27 10.60
N THR A 293 -12.46 0.82 11.10
CA THR A 293 -13.14 1.96 10.48
C THR A 293 -12.55 3.26 11.02
N TRP A 294 -12.81 4.38 10.37
CA TRP A 294 -12.39 5.70 10.89
C TRP A 294 -13.31 6.83 10.46
N GLN A 295 -13.21 7.90 11.20
CA GLN A 295 -13.73 9.21 10.81
C GLN A 295 -12.71 10.27 11.17
N ALA A 296 -12.67 11.34 10.40
CA ALA A 296 -11.72 12.42 10.56
C ALA A 296 -12.35 13.79 10.35
N THR A 297 -11.97 14.73 11.17
CA THR A 297 -12.13 16.16 10.97
C THR A 297 -10.76 16.75 10.71
N VAL A 298 -10.57 17.34 9.53
CA VAL A 298 -9.31 17.97 9.16
C VAL A 298 -9.52 19.44 8.88
N ARG A 299 -8.78 20.30 9.54
CA ARG A 299 -8.84 21.75 9.37
C ARG A 299 -7.58 22.26 8.66
N ALA A 300 -7.78 23.17 7.73
CA ALA A 300 -6.71 23.88 7.04
C ALA A 300 -7.16 25.30 6.67
N ALA A 301 -6.23 26.17 6.30
CA ALA A 301 -6.56 27.50 5.81
C ALA A 301 -7.51 27.43 4.60
N ALA A 302 -8.46 28.36 4.51
CA ALA A 302 -9.56 28.33 3.53
C ALA A 302 -9.12 28.36 2.05
N CYS A 303 -7.86 28.72 1.79
CA CYS A 303 -7.27 28.67 0.45
C CYS A 303 -6.89 27.24 -0.02
N PHE A 304 -6.89 26.27 0.89
CA PHE A 304 -6.54 24.88 0.60
C PHE A 304 -7.78 23.99 0.52
N VAL A 305 -7.66 22.90 -0.19
CA VAL A 305 -8.61 21.79 -0.25
C VAL A 305 -7.97 20.60 0.45
N VAL A 306 -8.71 20.01 1.37
CA VAL A 306 -8.32 18.76 2.03
C VAL A 306 -8.97 17.60 1.29
N LEU A 307 -8.17 16.63 0.92
CA LEU A 307 -8.60 15.33 0.40
C LEU A 307 -8.12 14.24 1.34
N MET A 308 -8.98 13.26 1.57
CA MET A 308 -8.67 12.12 2.42
C MET A 308 -9.31 10.86 1.87
N SER A 309 -8.72 9.69 2.17
CA SER A 309 -9.36 8.41 1.90
C SER A 309 -10.69 8.32 2.65
N GLY A 310 -11.69 7.69 2.01
CA GLY A 310 -13.03 7.54 2.54
C GLY A 310 -14.07 8.45 1.87
N GLU A 311 -15.25 8.44 2.44
CA GLU A 311 -16.38 9.26 1.98
C GLU A 311 -16.41 10.59 2.73
N ASN A 312 -16.79 11.67 2.06
CA ASN A 312 -17.11 12.91 2.73
C ASN A 312 -18.60 13.22 2.60
N SER A 313 -19.21 13.57 3.71
CA SER A 313 -20.66 13.71 3.83
C SER A 313 -21.19 15.09 3.45
N ALA A 314 -20.34 16.12 3.43
CA ALA A 314 -20.76 17.50 3.26
C ALA A 314 -19.70 18.36 2.55
N LYS A 315 -20.12 19.55 2.12
CA LYS A 315 -19.20 20.61 1.75
C LYS A 315 -18.37 21.04 2.98
N PRO A 316 -17.16 21.56 2.78
CA PRO A 316 -16.35 22.05 3.89
C PRO A 316 -17.13 23.14 4.67
N THR A 317 -17.04 23.08 6.00
CA THR A 317 -17.62 24.08 6.88
C THR A 317 -16.63 25.21 7.04
N GLN A 318 -17.04 26.43 6.71
CA GLN A 318 -16.25 27.61 6.96
C GLN A 318 -16.24 27.92 8.45
N LEU A 319 -15.07 27.99 9.05
CA LEU A 319 -14.87 28.41 10.43
C LEU A 319 -14.55 29.91 10.47
N GLN A 320 -14.67 30.52 11.66
CA GLN A 320 -14.14 31.87 11.89
C GLN A 320 -12.61 31.84 11.66
N GLU A 321 -12.02 32.97 11.26
CA GLU A 321 -10.58 33.15 11.07
C GLU A 321 -9.96 32.62 9.76
N GLY A 322 -10.76 32.41 8.71
CA GLY A 322 -10.22 31.99 7.40
C GLY A 322 -9.76 30.56 7.32
N CYS A 323 -10.25 29.71 8.20
CA CYS A 323 -10.10 28.26 8.20
C CYS A 323 -11.32 27.55 7.65
N SER A 324 -11.12 26.37 7.06
CA SER A 324 -12.17 25.45 6.64
C SER A 324 -11.96 24.08 7.28
N SER A 325 -13.07 23.39 7.54
CA SER A 325 -13.10 22.07 8.15
C SER A 325 -13.74 21.06 7.19
N TRP A 326 -13.08 19.93 6.99
CA TRP A 326 -13.53 18.81 6.17
C TRP A 326 -13.77 17.59 7.05
N HIS A 327 -14.86 16.83 6.74
CA HIS A 327 -15.21 15.60 7.45
C HIS A 327 -15.17 14.42 6.49
N TYR A 328 -14.46 13.39 6.89
CA TYR A 328 -14.32 12.14 6.16
C TYR A 328 -14.63 10.95 7.06
N TYR A 329 -15.10 9.84 6.47
CA TYR A 329 -15.35 8.61 7.20
C TYR A 329 -15.21 7.38 6.30
N VAL A 330 -14.91 6.24 6.90
CA VAL A 330 -14.90 4.91 6.27
C VAL A 330 -15.67 3.96 7.18
N THR A 331 -16.65 3.27 6.61
CA THR A 331 -17.50 2.32 7.32
C THR A 331 -17.10 0.86 7.09
N MET A 332 -16.38 0.56 6.00
CA MET A 332 -15.80 -0.76 5.76
C MET A 332 -14.47 -0.86 6.51
N PRO A 333 -14.25 -1.90 7.33
CA PRO A 333 -12.96 -2.07 8.02
C PRO A 333 -11.79 -2.18 7.03
N MET A 334 -10.76 -1.38 7.25
CA MET A 334 -9.58 -1.27 6.39
C MET A 334 -8.30 -1.23 7.24
N PRO A 335 -7.15 -1.65 6.72
CA PRO A 335 -5.87 -1.47 7.40
C PRO A 335 -5.53 0.01 7.61
N ALA A 336 -4.86 0.34 8.71
CA ALA A 336 -4.43 1.72 9.00
C ALA A 336 -3.60 2.34 7.88
N SER A 337 -2.82 1.54 7.14
CA SER A 337 -2.02 1.98 5.98
C SER A 337 -2.83 2.57 4.83
N THR A 338 -4.16 2.39 4.81
CA THR A 338 -5.05 2.94 3.78
C THR A 338 -5.53 4.37 4.08
N VAL A 339 -5.28 4.89 5.27
CA VAL A 339 -5.56 6.29 5.62
C VAL A 339 -4.56 7.18 4.89
N THR A 340 -5.07 8.09 4.05
CA THR A 340 -4.26 9.07 3.34
C THR A 340 -4.87 10.45 3.46
N ILE A 341 -4.03 11.47 3.58
CA ILE A 341 -4.42 12.89 3.63
C ILE A 341 -3.57 13.63 2.59
N ALA A 342 -4.22 14.50 1.83
CA ALA A 342 -3.53 15.43 0.94
C ALA A 342 -4.18 16.81 1.06
N VAL A 343 -3.37 17.84 1.28
CA VAL A 343 -3.84 19.23 1.41
C VAL A 343 -3.07 20.11 0.45
N GLY A 344 -3.79 20.89 -0.34
CA GLY A 344 -3.18 21.76 -1.34
C GLY A 344 -4.20 22.62 -2.07
N SER A 345 -3.72 23.40 -3.03
CA SER A 345 -4.58 24.28 -3.84
C SER A 345 -5.16 23.52 -5.04
N TRP A 346 -5.93 22.47 -4.75
CA TRP A 346 -6.50 21.59 -5.77
C TRP A 346 -7.73 22.20 -6.45
N THR A 347 -7.84 22.02 -7.75
CA THR A 347 -9.05 22.31 -8.52
C THR A 347 -9.83 21.04 -8.75
N GLU A 348 -11.09 21.02 -8.34
CA GLU A 348 -12.01 19.90 -8.59
C GLU A 348 -12.52 19.96 -10.04
N MET A 349 -12.49 18.82 -10.71
CA MET A 349 -13.06 18.61 -12.04
C MET A 349 -14.02 17.44 -11.98
N LYS A 350 -15.22 17.66 -12.55
CA LYS A 350 -16.29 16.65 -12.66
C LYS A 350 -16.59 16.42 -14.13
N PRO A 351 -17.10 15.24 -14.53
CA PRO A 351 -17.68 15.06 -15.85
C PRO A 351 -18.74 16.12 -16.08
N GLU A 352 -18.73 16.75 -17.23
CA GLU A 352 -19.85 17.54 -17.67
C GLU A 352 -21.04 16.59 -17.80
N THR A 353 -22.19 16.96 -17.23
CA THR A 353 -23.41 16.16 -17.33
C THR A 353 -23.88 16.15 -18.77
N CYS A 354 -23.28 15.31 -19.59
CA CYS A 354 -23.81 14.98 -20.90
C CYS A 354 -25.09 14.21 -20.70
N SER A 355 -26.18 14.72 -21.26
CA SER A 355 -27.45 14.01 -21.39
C SER A 355 -27.20 12.60 -21.91
N SER A 356 -27.82 11.62 -21.26
CA SER A 356 -27.62 10.18 -21.37
C SER A 356 -27.88 9.55 -22.75
N HIS A 357 -27.71 10.26 -23.85
CA HIS A 357 -28.06 9.77 -25.19
C HIS A 357 -26.90 9.47 -26.15
N ASP A 358 -25.66 9.88 -25.85
CA ASP A 358 -24.57 9.79 -26.82
C ASP A 358 -23.51 8.70 -26.60
N LEU A 359 -23.65 7.86 -25.56
CA LEU A 359 -22.69 6.78 -25.26
C LEU A 359 -23.19 5.36 -25.61
N ALA A 360 -24.26 5.25 -26.41
CA ALA A 360 -24.87 3.95 -26.74
C ALA A 360 -24.39 3.34 -28.06
N THR A 361 -23.18 3.62 -28.50
CA THR A 361 -22.62 2.94 -29.70
C THR A 361 -21.15 2.69 -29.52
N GLU A 362 -20.81 1.54 -28.93
CA GLU A 362 -19.75 0.63 -29.34
C GLU A 362 -19.56 -0.48 -28.32
N ARG A 363 -20.00 -1.68 -28.73
CA ARG A 363 -19.71 -2.99 -28.15
C ARG A 363 -19.84 -3.13 -26.63
N SER A 364 -21.07 -3.23 -26.14
CA SER A 364 -21.33 -3.81 -24.85
C SER A 364 -20.97 -5.30 -24.89
N PHE A 365 -19.94 -5.69 -24.16
CA PHE A 365 -19.90 -7.02 -23.59
C PHE A 365 -21.05 -7.04 -22.57
N SER A 366 -22.27 -7.33 -22.99
CA SER A 366 -23.33 -7.60 -22.03
C SER A 366 -23.11 -9.00 -21.48
N PRO A 367 -22.76 -9.16 -20.19
CA PRO A 367 -22.81 -10.44 -19.53
C PRO A 367 -24.25 -10.96 -19.68
N SER A 368 -24.43 -12.23 -20.00
CA SER A 368 -25.77 -12.82 -20.14
C SER A 368 -26.54 -12.59 -18.84
N GLU A 369 -27.84 -12.27 -18.92
CA GLU A 369 -28.71 -12.11 -17.73
C GLU A 369 -28.67 -13.33 -16.78
N ALA A 370 -28.20 -14.47 -17.24
CA ALA A 370 -27.97 -15.66 -16.43
C ALA A 370 -26.83 -15.51 -15.42
N ASP A 371 -25.80 -14.69 -15.70
CA ASP A 371 -24.65 -14.48 -14.81
C ASP A 371 -24.98 -13.64 -13.59
N PHE A 372 -25.99 -12.76 -13.68
CA PHE A 372 -26.41 -11.93 -12.54
C PHE A 372 -27.33 -12.67 -11.55
N ARG A 373 -27.89 -13.81 -11.90
CA ARG A 373 -28.85 -14.56 -11.04
C ARG A 373 -28.16 -15.40 -9.96
N TYR A 374 -26.84 -15.57 -10.00
CA TYR A 374 -26.10 -16.42 -9.06
C TYR A 374 -25.32 -15.69 -7.96
N VAL A 375 -25.35 -14.36 -7.95
CA VAL A 375 -24.73 -13.62 -6.87
C VAL A 375 -25.74 -13.55 -5.72
N GLY A 376 -25.63 -14.49 -4.79
CA GLY A 376 -26.42 -14.51 -3.56
C GLY A 376 -26.23 -13.19 -2.78
N VAL A 377 -27.20 -12.85 -1.94
CA VAL A 377 -27.05 -11.70 -1.03
C VAL A 377 -25.79 -11.90 -0.21
N CYS A 378 -24.91 -10.91 -0.22
CA CYS A 378 -23.70 -10.88 0.59
C CYS A 378 -24.05 -11.08 2.08
N GLY A 379 -23.40 -12.03 2.75
CA GLY A 379 -23.67 -12.38 4.15
C GLY A 379 -23.03 -11.47 5.21
N HIS A 380 -22.38 -10.38 4.81
CA HIS A 380 -21.72 -9.46 5.75
C HIS A 380 -22.74 -8.65 6.54
N MET A 381 -22.67 -8.75 7.86
CA MET A 381 -23.52 -8.04 8.80
C MET A 381 -22.76 -6.95 9.59
N GLU A 382 -21.46 -6.82 9.36
CA GLU A 382 -20.58 -6.01 10.21
C GLU A 382 -20.43 -4.55 9.74
N TYR A 383 -20.78 -4.25 8.49
CA TYR A 383 -20.71 -2.88 7.93
C TYR A 383 -21.73 -2.68 6.82
N PRO A 384 -22.11 -1.43 6.48
CA PRO A 384 -23.05 -1.13 5.41
C PRO A 384 -22.45 -1.50 4.05
N CYS A 385 -22.97 -2.58 3.45
CA CYS A 385 -22.37 -3.21 2.28
C CYS A 385 -23.12 -2.83 1.00
N ARG A 386 -22.39 -2.28 0.01
CA ARG A 386 -22.96 -1.93 -1.31
C ARG A 386 -23.43 -3.14 -2.12
N PHE A 387 -22.85 -4.31 -1.87
CA PHE A 387 -23.26 -5.57 -2.53
C PHE A 387 -24.67 -6.04 -2.11
N GLN A 388 -25.23 -5.48 -1.04
CA GLN A 388 -26.61 -5.74 -0.60
C GLN A 388 -27.62 -4.76 -1.23
N ILE A 389 -27.16 -3.71 -1.94
CA ILE A 389 -27.99 -2.65 -2.48
C ILE A 389 -28.19 -2.88 -3.97
N ALA A 390 -29.42 -3.23 -4.39
CA ALA A 390 -29.73 -3.55 -5.79
C ALA A 390 -29.33 -2.44 -6.79
N SER A 391 -29.52 -1.17 -6.43
CA SER A 391 -29.11 -0.03 -7.28
C SER A 391 -27.59 0.11 -7.39
N ALA A 392 -26.84 -0.34 -6.40
CA ALA A 392 -25.38 -0.30 -6.43
C ALA A 392 -24.78 -1.49 -7.22
N THR A 393 -25.44 -2.65 -7.22
CA THR A 393 -24.99 -3.83 -7.98
C THR A 393 -25.11 -3.64 -9.49
N THR A 394 -26.01 -2.78 -9.96
CA THR A 394 -26.19 -2.45 -11.38
C THR A 394 -25.46 -1.17 -11.81
N GLN A 395 -24.78 -0.49 -10.90
CA GLN A 395 -24.09 0.76 -11.17
C GLN A 395 -22.69 0.51 -11.77
N GLU A 396 -22.59 0.52 -13.10
CA GLU A 396 -21.32 0.30 -13.80
C GLU A 396 -20.33 1.45 -13.58
N ILE A 397 -20.82 2.69 -13.58
CA ILE A 397 -20.01 3.90 -13.42
C ILE A 397 -20.43 4.59 -12.13
N ILE A 398 -19.54 4.57 -11.14
CA ILE A 398 -19.75 5.32 -9.89
C ILE A 398 -19.37 6.79 -10.08
N PRO A 399 -19.92 7.72 -9.27
CA PRO A 399 -19.49 9.10 -9.22
C PRO A 399 -17.99 9.21 -9.09
N HIS A 400 -17.38 10.09 -9.88
CA HIS A 400 -15.94 10.26 -9.85
C HIS A 400 -15.55 11.74 -10.03
N ARG A 401 -14.40 12.10 -9.47
CA ARG A 401 -13.85 13.45 -9.52
C ARG A 401 -12.35 13.37 -9.75
N VAL A 402 -11.80 14.38 -10.40
CA VAL A 402 -10.35 14.56 -10.54
C VAL A 402 -9.95 15.86 -9.86
N PHE A 403 -8.89 15.80 -9.08
CA PHE A 403 -8.29 16.94 -8.40
C PHE A 403 -6.88 17.16 -8.94
N ALA A 404 -6.56 18.38 -9.32
CA ALA A 404 -5.24 18.72 -9.83
C ALA A 404 -4.91 20.20 -9.58
N PRO A 405 -3.63 20.60 -9.64
CA PRO A 405 -3.26 21.99 -9.73
C PRO A 405 -3.90 22.64 -10.97
N VAL A 406 -4.20 23.94 -10.88
CA VAL A 406 -4.90 24.67 -11.94
C VAL A 406 -4.20 24.61 -13.30
N CYS A 407 -2.87 24.51 -13.32
CA CYS A 407 -2.07 24.39 -14.56
C CYS A 407 -2.32 23.09 -15.33
N LEU A 408 -2.80 22.03 -14.66
CA LEU A 408 -3.09 20.73 -15.28
C LEU A 408 -4.57 20.52 -15.58
N ARG A 409 -5.43 21.51 -15.31
CA ARG A 409 -6.88 21.41 -15.50
C ARG A 409 -7.27 20.92 -16.89
N GLY A 410 -6.76 21.57 -17.95
CA GLY A 410 -7.08 21.21 -19.33
C GLY A 410 -6.67 19.78 -19.67
N ALA A 411 -5.44 19.41 -19.34
CA ALA A 411 -4.93 18.06 -19.58
C ALA A 411 -5.78 17.00 -18.86
N CYS A 412 -6.16 17.22 -17.61
CA CYS A 412 -6.99 16.29 -16.85
C CYS A 412 -8.42 16.17 -17.43
N GLN A 413 -9.00 17.27 -17.92
CA GLN A 413 -10.32 17.25 -18.57
C GLN A 413 -10.30 16.45 -19.88
N GLU A 414 -9.27 16.62 -20.68
CA GLU A 414 -9.16 15.96 -21.98
C GLU A 414 -8.75 14.50 -21.90
N THR A 415 -8.01 14.11 -20.86
CA THR A 415 -7.50 12.74 -20.71
C THR A 415 -8.25 11.97 -19.60
N LEU A 416 -8.02 12.29 -18.33
CA LEU A 416 -8.49 11.49 -17.22
C LEU A 416 -10.02 11.40 -17.13
N LEU A 417 -10.73 12.53 -17.25
CA LEU A 417 -12.18 12.52 -17.16
C LEU A 417 -12.85 11.73 -18.30
N ARG A 418 -12.18 11.59 -19.45
CA ARG A 418 -12.65 10.75 -20.55
C ARG A 418 -12.34 9.27 -20.36
N LEU A 419 -11.22 8.95 -19.69
CA LEU A 419 -10.77 7.58 -19.47
C LEU A 419 -11.43 6.91 -18.27
N ILE A 420 -11.76 7.64 -17.23
CA ILE A 420 -12.32 7.06 -15.99
C ILE A 420 -13.63 6.28 -16.23
N PRO A 421 -14.64 6.81 -16.96
CA PRO A 421 -15.90 6.09 -17.17
C PRO A 421 -15.73 4.72 -17.84
N PRO A 422 -15.04 4.57 -18.99
CA PRO A 422 -14.84 3.26 -19.58
C PRO A 422 -14.00 2.33 -18.69
N CYS A 423 -13.04 2.86 -17.92
CA CYS A 423 -12.29 2.06 -16.95
C CYS A 423 -13.19 1.52 -15.83
N LEU A 424 -14.10 2.34 -15.29
CA LEU A 424 -15.04 1.92 -14.25
C LEU A 424 -16.03 0.87 -14.78
N SER A 425 -16.56 1.05 -16.00
CA SER A 425 -17.43 0.06 -16.64
C SER A 425 -16.70 -1.26 -16.86
N ALA A 426 -15.46 -1.22 -17.35
CA ALA A 426 -14.62 -2.41 -17.51
C ALA A 426 -14.34 -3.09 -16.17
N ALA A 427 -14.01 -2.33 -15.13
CA ALA A 427 -13.81 -2.88 -13.78
C ALA A 427 -15.08 -3.55 -13.25
N HIS A 428 -16.26 -2.93 -13.43
CA HIS A 428 -17.53 -3.51 -13.06
C HIS A 428 -17.80 -4.83 -13.81
N SER A 429 -17.52 -4.89 -15.11
CA SER A 429 -17.73 -6.10 -15.90
C SER A 429 -16.85 -7.27 -15.47
N VAL A 430 -15.63 -6.98 -15.01
CA VAL A 430 -14.64 -7.99 -14.59
C VAL A 430 -14.77 -8.37 -13.11
N LEU A 431 -14.96 -7.39 -12.23
CA LEU A 431 -14.91 -7.56 -10.78
C LEU A 431 -16.28 -7.51 -10.10
N GLY A 432 -17.32 -7.05 -10.81
CA GLY A 432 -18.66 -6.87 -10.26
C GLY A 432 -18.85 -5.52 -9.56
N THR A 433 -19.68 -5.50 -8.54
CA THR A 433 -20.06 -4.29 -7.81
C THR A 433 -18.87 -3.52 -7.26
N HIS A 434 -18.83 -2.22 -7.50
CA HIS A 434 -17.85 -1.35 -6.87
C HIS A 434 -18.05 -1.27 -5.35
N PRO A 435 -17.04 -1.60 -4.53
CA PRO A 435 -17.18 -1.62 -3.07
C PRO A 435 -17.35 -0.24 -2.45
N PHE A 436 -16.92 0.82 -3.15
CA PHE A 436 -17.02 2.21 -2.72
C PHE A 436 -18.03 2.99 -3.57
N SER A 437 -18.61 4.03 -2.98
CA SER A 437 -19.66 4.85 -3.61
C SER A 437 -19.11 5.87 -4.62
N ARG A 438 -17.82 6.17 -4.57
CA ARG A 438 -17.17 7.21 -5.36
C ARG A 438 -15.68 6.90 -5.60
N LEU A 439 -15.15 7.41 -6.69
CA LEU A 439 -13.71 7.45 -6.99
C LEU A 439 -13.24 8.90 -7.06
N ASP A 440 -12.27 9.27 -6.24
CA ASP A 440 -11.57 10.55 -6.29
C ASP A 440 -10.11 10.31 -6.74
N VAL A 441 -9.68 11.00 -7.78
CA VAL A 441 -8.32 10.89 -8.32
C VAL A 441 -7.60 12.21 -8.10
N LEU A 442 -6.45 12.18 -7.43
CA LEU A 442 -5.60 13.35 -7.20
C LEU A 442 -4.31 13.24 -8.04
N ILE A 443 -4.02 14.29 -8.78
CA ILE A 443 -2.71 14.44 -9.43
C ILE A 443 -1.74 15.00 -8.41
N VAL A 444 -0.79 14.16 -8.04
CA VAL A 444 0.23 14.46 -7.03
C VAL A 444 1.45 15.14 -7.65
N PRO A 445 2.30 15.83 -6.86
CA PRO A 445 3.59 16.35 -7.30
C PRO A 445 4.51 15.27 -7.87
N ALA A 446 5.46 15.67 -8.71
CA ALA A 446 6.38 14.76 -9.39
C ALA A 446 7.29 13.97 -8.43
N ASN A 447 7.52 14.48 -7.22
CA ASN A 447 8.28 13.82 -6.16
C ASN A 447 7.46 12.81 -5.34
N PHE A 448 6.21 12.53 -5.72
CA PHE A 448 5.45 11.45 -5.10
C PHE A 448 6.11 10.11 -5.47
N PRO A 449 6.50 9.27 -4.48
CA PRO A 449 7.05 7.97 -4.78
C PRO A 449 5.99 7.12 -5.48
N SER A 450 6.28 6.73 -6.71
CA SER A 450 5.38 5.94 -7.58
C SER A 450 5.29 4.49 -7.13
N LEU A 451 5.04 4.28 -5.85
CA LEU A 451 4.91 2.96 -5.26
C LEU A 451 3.43 2.63 -5.15
N GLY A 452 3.00 1.61 -5.88
CA GLY A 452 1.71 0.99 -5.62
C GLY A 452 1.64 0.51 -4.17
N MET A 453 0.44 0.27 -3.67
CA MET A 453 0.20 -0.28 -2.32
C MET A 453 0.47 -1.80 -2.25
N ALA A 454 1.16 -2.37 -3.25
CA ALA A 454 1.51 -3.76 -3.30
C ALA A 454 2.52 -4.09 -2.20
N ARG A 455 2.19 -5.05 -1.37
CA ARG A 455 3.13 -5.65 -0.43
C ARG A 455 3.91 -6.73 -1.16
N PRO A 456 5.24 -6.64 -1.27
CA PRO A 456 6.01 -7.72 -1.84
C PRO A 456 5.89 -8.96 -0.94
N ASN A 457 5.47 -10.07 -1.53
CA ASN A 457 5.59 -11.37 -0.90
C ASN A 457 7.09 -11.72 -0.78
N LYS A 458 7.42 -12.71 0.08
CA LYS A 458 8.74 -13.29 0.31
C LYS A 458 9.46 -13.68 -1.00
N GLU A 459 9.91 -12.72 -1.79
CA GLU A 459 10.76 -13.07 -2.90
C GLU A 459 12.22 -12.94 -2.50
N LYS A 460 12.91 -14.07 -2.58
CA LYS A 460 14.35 -14.05 -2.74
C LYS A 460 14.60 -13.35 -4.07
N THR A 461 15.02 -12.10 -4.02
CA THR A 461 15.60 -11.45 -5.18
C THR A 461 16.73 -12.35 -5.66
N GLY A 462 16.59 -12.88 -6.87
CA GLY A 462 17.63 -13.77 -7.43
C GLY A 462 19.00 -13.11 -7.39
N HIS A 463 20.02 -13.90 -7.59
CA HIS A 463 21.48 -13.67 -7.48
C HIS A 463 22.09 -12.33 -7.94
N VAL A 464 21.37 -11.23 -8.01
CA VAL A 464 21.88 -9.92 -8.43
C VAL A 464 22.58 -9.16 -7.32
N SER A 465 22.51 -9.60 -6.08
CA SER A 465 23.32 -9.06 -5.00
C SER A 465 23.79 -10.15 -4.05
N ASP A 466 24.83 -10.86 -4.43
CA ASP A 466 25.63 -11.68 -3.53
C ASP A 466 26.48 -10.83 -2.56
N SER A 467 26.17 -9.56 -2.40
CA SER A 467 26.78 -8.68 -1.42
C SER A 467 26.06 -8.69 -0.08
N GLY A 468 25.64 -9.86 0.40
CA GLY A 468 25.18 -10.03 1.79
C GLY A 468 23.95 -9.22 2.23
N SER A 469 23.25 -8.57 1.31
CA SER A 469 22.04 -7.82 1.65
C SER A 469 20.91 -8.76 2.04
N SER A 470 20.31 -8.52 3.21
CA SER A 470 19.23 -9.32 3.74
C SER A 470 18.06 -9.41 2.75
N VAL A 471 17.59 -10.62 2.56
CA VAL A 471 16.38 -10.87 1.76
C VAL A 471 15.21 -10.20 2.46
N ILE A 472 14.37 -9.45 1.72
CA ILE A 472 13.11 -8.94 2.25
C ILE A 472 12.26 -10.12 2.66
N LYS A 473 12.08 -10.33 3.95
CA LYS A 473 11.30 -11.45 4.48
C LYS A 473 9.79 -11.18 4.43
N HIS A 474 9.40 -9.94 4.69
CA HIS A 474 7.99 -9.56 4.89
C HIS A 474 7.53 -8.37 4.05
N GLY A 475 8.41 -7.73 3.30
CA GLY A 475 8.09 -6.57 2.48
C GLY A 475 7.62 -5.35 3.28
N LEU A 476 8.03 -5.25 4.53
CA LEU A 476 7.61 -4.20 5.45
C LEU A 476 8.59 -3.02 5.51
N ASN A 477 9.58 -2.98 4.64
CA ASN A 477 10.52 -1.87 4.56
C ASN A 477 10.05 -0.83 3.53
N PRO A 478 9.58 0.37 3.96
CA PRO A 478 9.10 1.41 3.05
C PRO A 478 10.23 2.10 2.28
N GLU A 479 11.48 2.03 2.76
CA GLU A 479 12.65 2.66 2.13
C GLU A 479 13.33 1.75 1.09
N LYS A 480 12.91 0.49 0.99
CA LYS A 480 13.51 -0.45 0.05
C LYS A 480 13.10 -0.13 -1.37
N VAL A 481 14.08 -0.13 -2.25
CA VAL A 481 13.89 0.11 -3.69
C VAL A 481 12.79 -0.78 -4.23
N PHE A 482 11.80 -0.15 -4.88
CA PHE A 482 10.71 -0.83 -5.56
C PHE A 482 11.26 -1.80 -6.60
N MET A 483 10.82 -3.06 -6.51
CA MET A 483 11.20 -4.07 -7.48
C MET A 483 9.99 -4.45 -8.35
N GLN A 484 10.03 -4.04 -9.59
CA GLN A 484 8.99 -4.32 -10.59
C GLN A 484 8.76 -5.82 -10.80
N VAL A 485 9.74 -6.67 -10.46
CA VAL A 485 9.66 -8.13 -10.60
C VAL A 485 8.45 -8.74 -9.89
N HIS A 486 8.03 -8.19 -8.75
CA HIS A 486 6.87 -8.67 -8.02
C HIS A 486 5.56 -8.50 -8.82
N TYR A 487 5.40 -7.33 -9.44
CA TYR A 487 4.25 -7.05 -10.31
C TYR A 487 4.26 -7.94 -11.55
N LEU A 488 5.42 -8.10 -12.18
CA LEU A 488 5.55 -8.97 -13.35
C LEU A 488 5.23 -10.43 -13.02
N LYS A 489 5.73 -10.95 -11.91
CA LYS A 489 5.40 -12.32 -11.48
C LYS A 489 3.91 -12.48 -11.16
N GLY A 490 3.32 -11.55 -10.43
CA GLY A 490 1.90 -11.53 -10.13
C GLY A 490 1.05 -11.48 -11.41
N TYR A 491 1.38 -10.58 -12.33
CA TYR A 491 0.72 -10.47 -13.62
C TYR A 491 0.78 -11.78 -14.41
N PHE A 492 1.97 -12.35 -14.58
CA PHE A 492 2.13 -13.58 -15.34
C PHE A 492 1.50 -14.79 -14.66
N LEU A 493 1.46 -14.85 -13.32
CA LEU A 493 0.73 -15.88 -12.60
C LEU A 493 -0.78 -15.79 -12.90
N LEU A 494 -1.38 -14.61 -12.75
CA LEU A 494 -2.80 -14.40 -13.01
C LEU A 494 -3.13 -14.65 -14.48
N TRP A 495 -2.30 -14.21 -15.41
CA TRP A 495 -2.42 -14.50 -16.85
C TRP A 495 -2.33 -15.99 -17.15
N PHE A 496 -1.39 -16.71 -16.57
CA PHE A 496 -1.22 -18.14 -16.71
C PHE A 496 -2.48 -18.89 -16.22
N LEU A 497 -3.01 -18.51 -15.07
CA LEU A 497 -4.23 -19.08 -14.50
C LEU A 497 -5.46 -18.77 -15.38
N ALA A 498 -5.62 -17.53 -15.84
CA ALA A 498 -6.69 -17.14 -16.74
C ALA A 498 -6.67 -17.94 -18.03
N LYS A 499 -5.49 -18.15 -18.63
CA LYS A 499 -5.31 -18.96 -19.84
C LYS A 499 -5.69 -20.43 -19.66
N ARG A 500 -5.49 -20.97 -18.45
CA ARG A 500 -5.88 -22.34 -18.10
C ARG A 500 -7.39 -22.51 -17.93
N LEU A 501 -8.06 -21.53 -17.34
CA LEU A 501 -9.51 -21.55 -17.17
C LEU A 501 -10.26 -21.18 -18.46
N GLY A 502 -9.75 -20.22 -19.21
CA GLY A 502 -10.45 -19.44 -20.23
C GLY A 502 -11.05 -18.16 -19.62
N ASP A 503 -11.13 -17.10 -20.42
CA ASP A 503 -11.45 -15.74 -19.97
C ASP A 503 -12.81 -15.65 -19.25
N ASP A 504 -13.86 -16.27 -19.81
CA ASP A 504 -15.21 -16.22 -19.23
C ASP A 504 -15.26 -16.83 -17.82
N ALA A 505 -14.67 -18.02 -17.66
CA ALA A 505 -14.62 -18.71 -16.37
C ALA A 505 -13.76 -17.94 -15.36
N TYR A 506 -12.66 -17.35 -15.83
CA TYR A 506 -11.77 -16.57 -14.97
C TYR A 506 -12.42 -15.27 -14.48
N PHE A 507 -13.10 -14.54 -15.35
CA PHE A 507 -13.81 -13.31 -14.94
C PHE A 507 -15.03 -13.62 -14.07
N SER A 508 -15.73 -14.72 -14.32
CA SER A 508 -16.79 -15.19 -13.43
C SER A 508 -16.25 -15.53 -12.04
N PHE A 509 -15.10 -16.21 -11.98
CA PHE A 509 -14.40 -16.46 -10.73
C PHE A 509 -14.01 -15.16 -10.02
N LEU A 510 -13.43 -14.17 -10.71
CA LEU A 510 -13.04 -12.90 -10.08
C LEU A 510 -14.23 -12.15 -9.47
N ARG A 511 -15.37 -12.11 -10.16
CA ARG A 511 -16.61 -11.52 -9.61
C ARG A 511 -17.04 -12.23 -8.34
N LYS A 512 -17.06 -13.58 -8.37
CA LYS A 512 -17.40 -14.39 -7.20
C LYS A 512 -16.42 -14.17 -6.04
N PHE A 513 -15.11 -14.10 -6.34
CA PHE A 513 -14.06 -13.86 -5.36
C PHE A 513 -14.25 -12.51 -4.67
N VAL A 514 -14.40 -11.43 -5.44
CA VAL A 514 -14.65 -10.08 -4.88
C VAL A 514 -15.93 -10.05 -4.06
N HIS A 515 -17.01 -10.67 -4.56
CA HIS A 515 -18.27 -10.75 -3.84
C HIS A 515 -18.15 -11.48 -2.50
N THR A 516 -17.34 -12.53 -2.44
CA THR A 516 -17.18 -13.35 -1.23
C THR A 516 -16.28 -12.68 -0.20
N PHE A 517 -15.18 -12.03 -0.63
CA PHE A 517 -14.11 -11.60 0.25
C PHE A 517 -13.96 -10.09 0.42
N HIS A 518 -14.82 -9.25 -0.20
CA HIS A 518 -14.71 -7.80 0.01
C HIS A 518 -14.83 -7.44 1.49
N GLY A 519 -14.01 -6.48 1.93
CA GLY A 519 -13.95 -6.05 3.33
C GLY A 519 -13.34 -7.06 4.31
N GLN A 520 -12.70 -8.12 3.82
CA GLN A 520 -12.07 -9.15 4.64
C GLN A 520 -10.56 -9.20 4.41
N LEU A 521 -9.82 -9.59 5.45
CA LEU A 521 -8.42 -9.96 5.32
C LEU A 521 -8.34 -11.38 4.76
N ILE A 522 -7.62 -11.54 3.65
CA ILE A 522 -7.42 -12.83 2.98
C ILE A 522 -5.94 -13.14 2.81
N LEU A 523 -5.64 -14.42 2.65
CA LEU A 523 -4.32 -14.90 2.28
C LEU A 523 -4.27 -15.27 0.79
N SER A 524 -3.08 -15.29 0.21
CA SER A 524 -2.89 -15.76 -1.18
C SER A 524 -3.39 -17.21 -1.36
N GLN A 525 -3.32 -18.00 -0.30
CA GLN A 525 -3.86 -19.37 -0.28
C GLN A 525 -5.38 -19.40 -0.48
N ASP A 526 -6.12 -18.48 0.16
CA ASP A 526 -7.59 -18.42 0.02
C ASP A 526 -7.99 -18.14 -1.42
N PHE A 527 -7.28 -17.21 -2.09
CA PHE A 527 -7.48 -16.92 -3.51
C PHE A 527 -7.22 -18.14 -4.38
N LEU A 528 -6.06 -18.80 -4.20
CA LEU A 528 -5.67 -19.95 -5.00
C LEU A 528 -6.57 -21.16 -4.74
N GLN A 529 -6.94 -21.41 -3.49
CA GLN A 529 -7.86 -22.49 -3.13
C GLN A 529 -9.21 -22.32 -3.82
N MET A 530 -9.82 -21.14 -3.67
CA MET A 530 -11.10 -20.84 -4.31
C MET A 530 -11.03 -20.92 -5.84
N LEU A 531 -9.91 -20.45 -6.44
CA LEU A 531 -9.69 -20.55 -7.88
C LEU A 531 -9.63 -22.01 -8.32
N LEU A 532 -8.83 -22.84 -7.66
CA LEU A 532 -8.67 -24.25 -7.99
C LEU A 532 -9.97 -25.04 -7.85
N GLU A 533 -10.81 -24.71 -6.86
CA GLU A 533 -12.14 -25.30 -6.71
C GLU A 533 -13.07 -25.00 -7.90
N ASN A 534 -12.88 -23.86 -8.57
CA ASN A 534 -13.66 -23.47 -9.75
C ASN A 534 -13.06 -23.96 -11.08
N ILE A 535 -11.88 -24.62 -11.08
CA ILE A 535 -11.29 -25.23 -12.26
C ILE A 535 -11.81 -26.66 -12.42
N PRO A 536 -12.28 -27.08 -13.59
CA PRO A 536 -12.63 -28.47 -13.87
C PRO A 536 -11.46 -29.42 -13.61
N GLU A 537 -11.74 -30.61 -13.05
CA GLU A 537 -10.69 -31.59 -12.68
C GLU A 537 -9.74 -31.95 -13.83
N GLU A 538 -10.26 -32.01 -15.05
CA GLU A 538 -9.49 -32.30 -16.27
C GLU A 538 -8.39 -31.24 -16.52
N LYS A 539 -8.57 -30.00 -16.07
CA LYS A 539 -7.62 -28.88 -16.21
C LYS A 539 -6.73 -28.69 -14.99
N ARG A 540 -7.00 -29.42 -13.89
CA ARG A 540 -6.23 -29.31 -12.63
C ARG A 540 -4.97 -30.16 -12.59
N LEU A 541 -4.78 -31.11 -13.51
CA LEU A 541 -3.83 -32.24 -13.45
C LEU A 541 -2.43 -31.88 -12.94
N ASP A 542 -1.99 -30.60 -13.07
CA ASP A 542 -0.68 -30.12 -12.62
C ASP A 542 -0.76 -28.90 -11.68
N LEU A 543 -1.97 -28.51 -11.23
CA LEU A 543 -2.17 -27.30 -10.42
C LEU A 543 -2.59 -27.68 -9.00
N SER A 544 -1.74 -27.39 -8.04
CA SER A 544 -2.07 -27.37 -6.61
C SER A 544 -1.58 -26.05 -6.01
N VAL A 545 -2.11 -25.69 -4.84
CA VAL A 545 -1.67 -24.50 -4.10
C VAL A 545 -0.16 -24.59 -3.85
N GLU A 546 0.34 -25.75 -3.42
CA GLU A 546 1.75 -26.00 -3.11
C GLU A 546 2.65 -25.83 -4.34
N ASN A 547 2.20 -26.37 -5.51
CA ASN A 547 2.96 -26.24 -6.75
C ASN A 547 3.04 -24.79 -7.22
N ILE A 548 1.93 -24.03 -7.10
CA ILE A 548 1.90 -22.62 -7.46
C ILE A 548 2.81 -21.81 -6.52
N PHE A 549 2.75 -22.07 -5.21
CA PHE A 549 3.66 -21.41 -4.26
C PHE A 549 5.12 -21.70 -4.60
N ARG A 550 5.50 -22.97 -4.76
CA ARG A 550 6.87 -23.39 -5.08
C ARG A 550 7.38 -22.77 -6.39
N ASP A 551 6.58 -22.85 -7.46
CA ASP A 551 7.04 -22.52 -8.81
C ASP A 551 6.94 -21.01 -9.12
N TRP A 552 6.07 -20.27 -8.43
CA TRP A 552 5.81 -18.86 -8.70
C TRP A 552 6.17 -17.91 -7.55
N LEU A 553 5.85 -18.26 -6.31
CA LEU A 553 5.96 -17.34 -5.19
C LEU A 553 7.23 -17.54 -4.36
N GLU A 554 7.74 -18.76 -4.23
CA GLU A 554 8.92 -19.07 -3.44
C GLU A 554 10.22 -19.12 -4.28
N SER A 555 10.10 -19.40 -5.57
CA SER A 555 11.26 -19.45 -6.47
C SER A 555 11.70 -18.05 -6.89
N SER A 556 13.02 -17.81 -6.91
CA SER A 556 13.60 -16.59 -7.49
C SER A 556 13.69 -16.69 -9.03
N GLY A 557 13.68 -15.53 -9.70
CA GLY A 557 13.81 -15.45 -11.14
C GLY A 557 12.54 -15.77 -11.93
N ILE A 558 12.70 -16.17 -13.19
CA ILE A 558 11.57 -16.46 -14.09
C ILE A 558 10.92 -17.77 -13.69
N PRO A 559 9.60 -17.81 -13.45
CA PRO A 559 8.88 -19.04 -13.11
C PRO A 559 9.02 -20.14 -14.13
N GLN A 560 9.21 -21.39 -13.67
CA GLN A 560 9.41 -22.55 -14.52
C GLN A 560 8.32 -22.77 -15.59
N PRO A 561 7.02 -22.56 -15.30
CA PRO A 561 5.98 -22.67 -16.33
C PRO A 561 6.18 -21.71 -17.51
N LEU A 562 6.65 -20.48 -17.27
CA LEU A 562 6.94 -19.52 -18.35
C LEU A 562 8.16 -19.93 -19.18
N LEU A 563 9.18 -20.51 -18.56
CA LEU A 563 10.35 -21.03 -19.28
C LEU A 563 9.98 -22.18 -20.20
N ARG A 564 9.07 -23.07 -19.78
CA ARG A 564 8.57 -24.18 -20.61
C ARG A 564 7.76 -23.68 -21.80
N GLU A 565 6.89 -22.66 -21.60
CA GLU A 565 6.15 -22.06 -22.72
C GLU A 565 7.08 -21.40 -23.74
N ARG A 566 8.12 -20.72 -23.30
CA ARG A 566 9.15 -20.12 -24.17
C ARG A 566 9.89 -21.18 -25.00
N GLN A 567 10.20 -22.33 -24.41
CA GLN A 567 10.87 -23.45 -25.10
C GLN A 567 9.96 -24.12 -26.13
N ALA A 568 8.63 -24.08 -25.95
CA ALA A 568 7.66 -24.64 -26.88
C ALA A 568 7.47 -23.83 -28.18
N GLY A 569 8.20 -22.70 -28.34
CA GLY A 569 8.29 -21.97 -29.62
C GLY A 569 7.07 -21.08 -29.97
N ALA A 570 6.22 -20.79 -29.03
CA ALA A 570 5.09 -19.87 -29.22
C ALA A 570 5.55 -18.42 -29.18
N GLU A 571 6.32 -17.97 -30.16
CA GLU A 571 6.66 -16.55 -30.29
C GLU A 571 5.39 -15.75 -30.67
N CYS A 572 5.06 -14.72 -29.86
CA CYS A 572 3.93 -13.83 -30.13
C CYS A 572 4.09 -13.14 -31.49
N GLY A 573 2.98 -12.99 -32.25
CA GLY A 573 3.00 -12.31 -33.55
C GLY A 573 3.60 -10.90 -33.50
N LEU A 574 3.31 -10.15 -32.42
CA LEU A 574 3.87 -8.81 -32.19
C LEU A 574 5.40 -8.85 -31.98
N ALA A 575 5.91 -9.83 -31.23
CA ALA A 575 7.34 -10.01 -31.03
C ALA A 575 8.07 -10.40 -32.34
N ARG A 576 7.44 -11.23 -33.18
CA ARG A 576 7.99 -11.54 -34.53
C ARG A 576 8.11 -10.32 -35.43
N GLN A 577 7.13 -9.40 -35.37
CA GLN A 577 7.25 -8.11 -36.09
C GLN A 577 8.46 -7.32 -35.59
N VAL A 578 8.64 -7.22 -34.28
CA VAL A 578 9.80 -6.56 -33.68
C VAL A 578 11.10 -7.22 -34.12
N SER A 579 11.18 -8.54 -34.08
CA SER A 579 12.37 -9.28 -34.52
C SER A 579 12.72 -9.00 -35.99
N ALA A 580 11.70 -8.89 -36.84
CA ALA A 580 11.87 -8.53 -38.26
C ALA A 580 12.39 -7.08 -38.42
N GLU A 581 11.84 -6.13 -37.65
CA GLU A 581 12.31 -4.74 -37.66
C GLU A 581 13.74 -4.61 -37.12
N VAL A 582 14.09 -5.29 -36.01
CA VAL A 582 15.47 -5.38 -35.49
C VAL A 582 16.42 -5.83 -36.58
N ALA A 583 16.06 -6.86 -37.34
CA ALA A 583 16.87 -7.37 -38.43
C ALA A 583 17.08 -6.30 -39.54
N LYS A 584 16.06 -5.48 -39.85
CA LYS A 584 16.19 -4.36 -40.79
C LYS A 584 17.17 -3.31 -40.24
N TRP A 585 17.05 -2.89 -39.00
CA TRP A 585 17.95 -1.91 -38.37
C TRP A 585 19.39 -2.42 -38.27
N ILE A 586 19.61 -3.68 -38.01
CA ILE A 586 20.95 -4.30 -38.03
C ILE A 586 21.55 -4.24 -39.44
N ARG A 587 20.76 -4.47 -40.49
CA ARG A 587 21.22 -4.33 -41.88
C ARG A 587 21.59 -2.88 -42.19
N VAL A 588 20.77 -1.91 -41.80
CA VAL A 588 21.06 -0.49 -41.95
C VAL A 588 22.36 -0.10 -41.25
N ASN A 589 22.57 -0.59 -40.03
CA ASN A 589 23.77 -0.31 -39.24
C ASN A 589 25.06 -0.85 -39.88
N ARG A 590 25.00 -1.95 -40.62
CA ARG A 590 26.14 -2.61 -41.28
C ARG A 590 26.48 -2.01 -42.66
N ARG A 591 25.69 -1.12 -43.24
CA ARG A 591 25.92 -0.59 -44.57
C ARG A 591 27.18 0.26 -44.62
N PRO A 592 28.17 -0.05 -45.51
CA PRO A 592 29.42 0.69 -45.63
C PRO A 592 29.23 2.06 -46.35
N ARG A 593 30.09 3.02 -46.03
CA ARG A 593 30.04 4.44 -46.45
C ARG A 593 30.14 4.68 -47.96
N LYS A 594 30.50 3.69 -48.79
CA LYS A 594 30.79 3.85 -50.21
C LYS A 594 30.00 2.87 -51.07
N ARG A 595 28.78 3.28 -51.52
CA ARG A 595 28.23 2.82 -52.82
C ARG A 595 27.01 3.66 -53.17
N LYS A 596 27.17 4.53 -54.20
CA LYS A 596 26.06 5.07 -54.98
C LYS A 596 25.49 3.93 -55.87
N ARG A 597 24.63 3.11 -55.35
CA ARG A 597 23.77 2.21 -56.13
C ARG A 597 22.34 2.47 -55.66
N ARG A 598 21.38 2.49 -56.58
CA ARG A 598 19.94 2.59 -56.30
C ARG A 598 19.63 1.56 -55.17
N GLU A 599 19.55 2.05 -53.97
CA GLU A 599 19.22 1.23 -52.78
C GLU A 599 17.73 1.26 -52.66
N THR A 600 17.10 0.08 -52.61
CA THR A 600 15.76 -0.06 -52.10
C THR A 600 15.75 0.53 -50.68
N GLU A 601 15.04 1.61 -50.50
CA GLU A 601 14.83 2.22 -49.18
C GLU A 601 14.10 1.19 -48.32
N GLU A 602 14.67 0.84 -47.18
CA GLU A 602 14.02 -0.07 -46.23
C GLU A 602 12.76 0.62 -45.72
N VAL A 603 11.62 -0.05 -45.86
CA VAL A 603 10.33 0.45 -45.36
C VAL A 603 10.18 -0.11 -43.93
N PHE A 604 10.04 0.81 -42.96
CA PHE A 604 9.82 0.46 -41.56
C PHE A 604 8.34 0.48 -41.22
N GLU A 605 7.90 -0.47 -40.41
CA GLU A 605 6.51 -0.57 -39.98
C GLU A 605 6.26 0.38 -38.79
N LYS A 606 5.03 0.86 -38.67
CA LYS A 606 4.58 1.56 -37.47
C LYS A 606 4.42 0.55 -36.36
N LEU A 607 5.12 0.75 -35.26
CA LEU A 607 5.11 -0.11 -34.10
C LEU A 607 4.28 0.50 -32.97
N LEU A 608 3.69 -0.35 -32.12
CA LEU A 608 3.07 0.07 -30.88
C LEU A 608 4.14 0.46 -29.84
N PRO A 609 3.82 1.26 -28.82
CA PRO A 609 4.79 1.66 -27.80
C PRO A 609 5.56 0.48 -27.20
N ASP A 610 4.87 -0.58 -26.76
CA ASP A 610 5.52 -1.78 -26.20
C ASP A 610 6.44 -2.49 -27.20
N GLN A 611 6.07 -2.48 -28.49
CA GLN A 611 6.94 -3.00 -29.55
C GLN A 611 8.18 -2.11 -29.76
N LEU A 612 8.05 -0.78 -29.58
CA LEU A 612 9.18 0.14 -29.63
C LEU A 612 10.13 -0.09 -28.46
N VAL A 613 9.61 -0.28 -27.25
CA VAL A 613 10.42 -0.65 -26.09
C VAL A 613 11.24 -1.89 -26.38
N LEU A 614 10.58 -2.98 -26.85
CA LEU A 614 11.26 -4.24 -27.17
C LEU A 614 12.27 -4.07 -28.31
N LEU A 615 11.97 -3.27 -29.34
CA LEU A 615 12.91 -2.93 -30.42
C LEU A 615 14.17 -2.27 -29.88
N LEU A 616 14.00 -1.26 -29.02
CA LEU A 616 15.11 -0.51 -28.45
C LEU A 616 15.94 -1.39 -27.50
N GLU A 617 15.32 -2.25 -26.69
CA GLU A 617 16.01 -3.23 -25.87
C GLU A 617 16.84 -4.20 -26.69
N CYS A 618 16.29 -4.76 -27.76
CA CYS A 618 17.04 -5.62 -28.69
C CYS A 618 18.23 -4.89 -29.35
N LEU A 619 18.09 -3.59 -29.58
CA LEU A 619 19.18 -2.76 -30.10
C LEU A 619 20.21 -2.39 -29.02
N LEU A 620 19.78 -2.25 -27.75
CA LEU A 620 20.65 -2.07 -26.60
C LEU A 620 21.61 -3.25 -26.42
N GLU A 621 21.21 -4.48 -26.75
CA GLU A 621 22.11 -5.63 -26.71
C GLU A 621 23.28 -5.53 -27.70
N ARG A 622 23.23 -4.63 -28.68
CA ARG A 622 24.29 -4.49 -29.68
C ARG A 622 25.48 -3.73 -29.14
N LYS A 623 26.69 -4.20 -29.45
CA LYS A 623 27.94 -3.55 -29.02
C LYS A 623 28.08 -2.14 -29.57
N THR A 624 27.70 -1.90 -30.83
CA THR A 624 27.85 -0.61 -31.50
C THR A 624 26.72 -0.31 -32.46
N LEU A 625 26.16 0.90 -32.37
CA LEU A 625 25.28 1.48 -33.38
C LEU A 625 25.92 2.76 -33.94
N ASN A 626 25.84 2.92 -35.26
CA ASN A 626 26.37 4.13 -35.91
C ASN A 626 25.51 5.36 -35.60
N PRO A 627 26.08 6.56 -35.43
CA PRO A 627 25.31 7.77 -35.19
C PRO A 627 24.25 8.08 -36.30
N ARG A 628 24.48 7.61 -37.53
CA ARG A 628 23.48 7.72 -38.62
C ARG A 628 22.29 6.79 -38.40
N THR A 629 22.54 5.57 -37.89
CA THR A 629 21.50 4.61 -37.55
C THR A 629 20.65 5.18 -36.41
N LEU A 630 21.26 5.73 -35.37
CA LEU A 630 20.54 6.37 -34.25
C LEU A 630 19.72 7.57 -34.74
N GLN A 631 20.27 8.42 -35.60
CA GLN A 631 19.52 9.54 -36.19
C GLN A 631 18.34 9.08 -37.05
N SER A 632 18.51 8.01 -37.81
CA SER A 632 17.42 7.45 -38.62
C SER A 632 16.34 6.82 -37.73
N LEU A 633 16.74 6.10 -36.67
CA LEU A 633 15.85 5.51 -35.70
C LEU A 633 14.98 6.57 -34.98
N GLU A 634 15.64 7.64 -34.49
CA GLU A 634 15.01 8.80 -33.85
C GLU A 634 13.91 9.39 -34.73
N ARG A 635 14.23 9.63 -36.03
CA ARG A 635 13.30 10.25 -37.01
C ARG A 635 12.18 9.30 -37.40
N THR A 636 12.46 8.02 -37.59
CA THR A 636 11.48 7.03 -38.05
C THR A 636 10.36 6.83 -37.02
N TYR A 637 10.69 6.81 -35.74
CA TYR A 637 9.75 6.52 -34.68
C TYR A 637 9.42 7.72 -33.80
N HIS A 638 9.96 8.93 -34.10
CA HIS A 638 9.76 10.14 -33.28
C HIS A 638 10.03 9.91 -31.79
N LEU A 639 11.15 9.25 -31.47
CA LEU A 639 11.46 8.73 -30.13
C LEU A 639 11.42 9.78 -29.02
N PRO A 640 11.84 11.05 -29.22
CA PRO A 640 11.73 12.07 -28.17
C PRO A 640 10.30 12.47 -27.79
N GLU A 641 9.31 12.09 -28.59
CA GLU A 641 7.90 12.47 -28.45
C GLU A 641 7.02 11.29 -27.99
N GLN A 642 7.65 10.11 -27.79
CA GLN A 642 6.97 8.92 -27.32
C GLN A 642 6.70 8.98 -25.81
N ASP A 643 6.00 7.97 -25.28
CA ASP A 643 5.78 7.81 -23.83
C ASP A 643 7.09 7.64 -23.04
N ALA A 644 7.00 7.73 -21.73
CA ALA A 644 8.16 7.71 -20.84
C ALA A 644 8.99 6.43 -20.97
N GLU A 645 8.37 5.26 -21.17
CA GLU A 645 9.07 3.96 -21.28
C GLU A 645 9.92 3.92 -22.56
N VAL A 646 9.38 4.34 -23.68
CA VAL A 646 10.11 4.42 -24.95
C VAL A 646 11.23 5.46 -24.87
N ARG A 647 10.95 6.65 -24.29
CA ARG A 647 11.97 7.70 -24.09
C ARG A 647 13.09 7.24 -23.18
N HIS A 648 12.78 6.45 -22.14
CA HIS A 648 13.79 5.87 -21.25
C HIS A 648 14.76 4.98 -22.03
N ARG A 649 14.25 4.02 -22.81
CA ARG A 649 15.08 3.13 -23.64
C ARG A 649 15.86 3.88 -24.71
N TRP A 650 15.27 4.95 -25.25
CA TRP A 650 15.99 5.86 -26.15
C TRP A 650 17.17 6.54 -25.44
N CYS A 651 16.98 7.06 -24.24
CA CYS A 651 18.05 7.65 -23.44
C CYS A 651 19.17 6.66 -23.13
N GLU A 652 18.85 5.41 -22.79
CA GLU A 652 19.86 4.35 -22.59
C GLU A 652 20.71 4.13 -23.86
N LEU A 653 20.08 4.10 -25.06
CA LEU A 653 20.81 4.02 -26.33
C LEU A 653 21.71 5.22 -26.58
N ILE A 654 21.25 6.44 -26.29
CA ILE A 654 22.03 7.67 -26.41
C ILE A 654 23.29 7.59 -25.54
N VAL A 655 23.11 7.19 -24.26
CA VAL A 655 24.20 7.09 -23.28
C VAL A 655 25.19 6.00 -23.71
N LYS A 656 24.71 4.79 -23.98
CA LYS A 656 25.55 3.65 -24.37
C LYS A 656 26.40 3.92 -25.60
N HIS A 657 25.84 4.58 -26.62
CA HIS A 657 26.52 4.83 -27.88
C HIS A 657 27.15 6.23 -27.98
N ARG A 658 27.16 6.99 -26.89
CA ARG A 658 27.73 8.35 -26.79
C ARG A 658 27.21 9.28 -27.91
N TYR A 659 25.88 9.21 -28.14
CA TYR A 659 25.24 9.99 -29.18
C TYR A 659 24.97 11.43 -28.72
N THR A 660 26.02 12.27 -28.75
CA THR A 660 26.04 13.65 -28.20
C THR A 660 24.97 14.58 -28.79
N LYS A 661 24.50 14.33 -30.02
CA LYS A 661 23.49 15.14 -30.66
C LYS A 661 22.14 15.10 -29.96
N ALA A 662 21.83 14.02 -29.26
CA ALA A 662 20.58 13.79 -28.55
C ALA A 662 20.72 13.90 -27.00
N TYR A 663 21.83 14.43 -26.46
CA TYR A 663 22.00 14.60 -25.01
C TYR A 663 20.91 15.50 -24.39
N LYS A 664 20.34 16.42 -25.18
CA LYS A 664 19.19 17.22 -24.72
C LYS A 664 17.96 16.37 -24.38
N ASP A 665 17.79 15.24 -25.05
CA ASP A 665 16.67 14.33 -24.75
C ASP A 665 16.90 13.65 -23.40
N VAL A 666 18.15 13.27 -23.08
CA VAL A 666 18.53 12.74 -21.77
C VAL A 666 18.32 13.78 -20.67
N GLU A 667 18.78 15.02 -20.89
CA GLU A 667 18.59 16.11 -19.92
C GLU A 667 17.09 16.37 -19.67
N ARG A 668 16.28 16.41 -20.73
CA ARG A 668 14.84 16.60 -20.63
C ARG A 668 14.18 15.45 -19.87
N PHE A 669 14.54 14.20 -20.18
CA PHE A 669 14.00 13.02 -19.52
C PHE A 669 14.32 13.02 -18.02
N LEU A 670 15.56 13.31 -17.61
CA LEU A 670 15.96 13.39 -16.22
C LEU A 670 15.24 14.51 -15.43
N GLN A 671 14.72 15.53 -16.11
CA GLN A 671 13.95 16.60 -15.48
C GLN A 671 12.45 16.28 -15.43
N GLU A 672 11.90 15.65 -16.44
CA GLU A 672 10.47 15.36 -16.56
C GLU A 672 10.07 14.06 -15.87
N ASP A 673 10.89 13.01 -15.95
CA ASP A 673 10.60 11.65 -15.48
C ASP A 673 11.60 11.20 -14.39
N GLN A 674 11.70 11.97 -13.32
CA GLN A 674 12.74 11.86 -12.30
C GLN A 674 12.85 10.45 -11.68
N ALA A 675 11.72 9.81 -11.37
CA ALA A 675 11.71 8.48 -10.75
C ALA A 675 12.27 7.40 -11.70
N MET A 676 11.98 7.48 -13.00
CA MET A 676 12.52 6.57 -14.00
C MET A 676 13.98 6.90 -14.36
N GLY A 677 14.40 8.15 -14.12
CA GLY A 677 15.73 8.65 -14.46
C GLY A 677 16.85 8.17 -13.55
N ILE A 678 16.56 7.59 -12.38
CA ILE A 678 17.58 7.17 -11.39
C ILE A 678 18.63 6.26 -12.02
N TYR A 679 18.21 5.25 -12.77
CA TYR A 679 19.09 4.34 -13.49
C TYR A 679 20.02 5.04 -14.48
N LEU A 680 19.54 6.07 -15.17
CA LEU A 680 20.33 6.82 -16.14
C LEU A 680 21.46 7.63 -15.48
N TYR A 681 21.27 8.08 -14.25
CA TYR A 681 22.35 8.71 -13.49
C TYR A 681 23.51 7.73 -13.27
N GLY A 682 23.20 6.49 -12.89
CA GLY A 682 24.21 5.43 -12.76
C GLY A 682 24.94 5.14 -14.08
N GLU A 683 24.21 4.96 -15.17
CA GLU A 683 24.78 4.72 -16.50
C GLU A 683 25.69 5.88 -16.98
N LEU A 684 25.25 7.13 -16.77
CA LEU A 684 26.05 8.32 -17.09
C LEU A 684 27.33 8.41 -16.27
N MET A 685 27.31 7.97 -15.01
CA MET A 685 28.48 8.00 -14.12
C MET A 685 29.45 6.85 -14.34
N LEU A 686 28.94 5.66 -14.70
CA LEU A 686 29.76 4.51 -15.09
C LEU A 686 30.50 4.75 -16.42
N SER A 687 30.07 5.71 -17.20
CA SER A 687 30.74 6.07 -18.44
C SER A 687 32.08 6.77 -18.19
N GLU A 688 33.10 6.39 -18.95
CA GLU A 688 34.43 7.07 -18.95
C GLU A 688 34.38 8.47 -19.61
N ASP A 689 33.25 8.87 -20.20
CA ASP A 689 33.05 10.17 -20.86
C ASP A 689 32.74 11.27 -19.84
N ALA A 690 33.71 12.15 -19.62
CA ALA A 690 33.56 13.30 -18.72
C ALA A 690 32.34 14.18 -19.08
N GLY A 691 31.95 14.23 -20.36
CA GLY A 691 30.76 14.96 -20.83
C GLY A 691 29.47 14.37 -20.29
N GLN A 692 29.37 13.02 -20.26
CA GLN A 692 28.20 12.32 -19.69
C GLN A 692 28.11 12.51 -18.18
N GLN A 693 29.24 12.38 -17.47
CA GLN A 693 29.27 12.64 -16.02
C GLN A 693 28.89 14.10 -15.69
N GLN A 694 29.28 15.05 -16.53
CA GLN A 694 28.89 16.45 -16.36
C GLN A 694 27.39 16.66 -16.57
N VAL A 695 26.77 15.97 -17.54
CA VAL A 695 25.31 15.98 -17.74
C VAL A 695 24.60 15.48 -16.49
N ALA A 696 25.04 14.34 -15.92
CA ALA A 696 24.48 13.79 -14.69
C ALA A 696 24.52 14.80 -13.54
N ARG A 697 25.70 15.35 -13.25
CA ARG A 697 25.87 16.31 -12.13
C ARG A 697 25.06 17.58 -12.34
N ARG A 698 24.96 18.08 -13.58
CA ARG A 698 24.17 19.28 -13.90
C ARG A 698 22.67 19.03 -13.73
N CYS A 699 22.16 17.92 -14.25
CA CYS A 699 20.75 17.56 -14.11
C CYS A 699 20.38 17.36 -12.66
N PHE A 700 21.17 16.62 -11.89
CA PHE A 700 20.93 16.41 -10.49
C PHE A 700 20.89 17.73 -9.68
N LYS A 701 21.79 18.66 -9.96
CA LYS A 701 21.77 19.96 -9.32
C LYS A 701 20.46 20.73 -9.57
N LEU A 702 19.84 20.54 -10.74
CA LEU A 702 18.57 21.19 -11.11
C LEU A 702 17.35 20.49 -10.51
N THR A 703 17.41 19.17 -10.33
CA THR A 703 16.25 18.36 -9.95
C THR A 703 16.25 17.92 -8.48
N ARG A 704 17.39 18.00 -7.78
CA ARG A 704 17.57 17.50 -6.41
C ARG A 704 16.47 17.91 -5.43
N GLU A 705 16.06 19.18 -5.47
CA GLU A 705 15.03 19.71 -4.56
C GLU A 705 13.61 19.27 -4.93
N GLN A 706 13.43 18.77 -6.16
CA GLN A 706 12.15 18.30 -6.68
C GLN A 706 12.02 16.77 -6.61
N MET A 707 13.14 16.07 -6.42
CA MET A 707 13.15 14.61 -6.27
C MET A 707 12.61 14.21 -4.89
N ASP A 708 12.03 13.02 -4.80
CA ASP A 708 11.79 12.41 -3.50
C ASP A 708 13.14 12.16 -2.78
N ARG A 709 13.09 12.19 -1.45
CA ARG A 709 14.29 12.18 -0.62
C ARG A 709 15.15 10.92 -0.85
N SER A 710 14.51 9.75 -0.93
CA SER A 710 15.24 8.48 -1.08
C SER A 710 15.90 8.38 -2.45
N SER A 711 15.21 8.80 -3.50
CA SER A 711 15.78 8.87 -4.85
C SER A 711 16.92 9.88 -4.93
N ALA A 712 16.80 11.03 -4.28
CA ALA A 712 17.87 12.04 -4.26
C ALA A 712 19.11 11.55 -3.50
N GLU A 713 18.95 10.81 -2.41
CA GLU A 713 20.04 10.19 -1.67
C GLU A 713 20.77 9.13 -2.51
N VAL A 714 20.03 8.23 -3.17
CA VAL A 714 20.60 7.21 -4.07
C VAL A 714 21.37 7.85 -5.23
N VAL A 715 20.80 8.87 -5.87
CA VAL A 715 21.48 9.57 -6.96
C VAL A 715 22.72 10.31 -6.43
N ALA A 716 22.65 10.94 -5.25
CA ALA A 716 23.81 11.60 -4.65
C ALA A 716 24.97 10.62 -4.40
N GLU A 717 24.69 9.42 -3.87
CA GLU A 717 25.71 8.36 -3.69
C GLU A 717 26.34 7.91 -5.00
N MET A 718 25.60 7.92 -6.10
CA MET A 718 26.14 7.59 -7.43
C MET A 718 27.04 8.70 -7.99
N LEU A 719 26.80 9.96 -7.59
CA LEU A 719 27.47 11.13 -8.19
C LEU A 719 28.70 11.61 -7.41
N PHE A 720 28.75 11.35 -6.12
CA PHE A 720 29.76 11.86 -5.19
C PHE A 720 30.37 10.77 -4.31
#